data_73e318c60f7c25d56546e18ca0de4313
#
_entry.id   73e318c60f7c25d56546e18ca0de4313
#
_cell.length_a   1.000
_cell.length_b   1.000
_cell.length_c   1.000
_cell.angle_alpha   90.00
_cell.angle_beta   90.00
_cell.angle_gamma   90.00
#
_symmetry.space_group_name_H-M   'P 1'
#
loop_
_entity.id
_entity.type
_entity.pdbx_description
1 polymer ?
#
loop_
_entity_poly.entity_id
_entity_poly.type
_entity_poly.pdbx_seq_one_letter_code
_entity_poly.pdbx_strand_id
1 'polypeptide(L)'
;MALALILVFALVPVVSLAEGIDAAANEAKQIAKLNKTWAAIDAAEAAAIEANATRTDVINAVYQAALNASFIDKDGFSDITKDGFFFTVDGMYCSYNYRLRNELVSGEPIPAEEQVVIVKGNGNYNKDAGSPNVLLVAPYYGHDVSFTDQYKREAQSIADATGGDYTLIQSTAATGPAIAQNYLDKGVAIYDSHGTQSGTSSYLCLTTNSGITSEDYSNGWAVSAGSAAYIDGRYVEHHVTDTLSNCLVWMAICEGMKRTGQGTTGSALLRAGAEVVYGYSQSVTFVGDYEYEETFWNVMKEGGVVAEAFQTMKDTCGVPDPYGDAYPIVMSEDDPFPSNPDSEQTVYSEWSLFGNQDPVDLTGFSLDTTAVEMYIGRSASVSFLRVPDNANAYELVWTSANESIATVNGNNRRATITGISEGNTTVTCTVYVDGNVFGTANVDVTVNIDTTLYDSLNVPGGNIQFGTSEQYPFEAVTEGDRYLAKSSNAGSSNTTSTLTTTINMAAGDTLTFEYYYNSESNFDWFNFTVNGEQILHLSGTSNTSWNTYTYTAATAGTYTFVWSYSKDSSVNGGTDCVKVDNVDFSGSTGGIMGDVNGSGNVDVQDAMLVLRYTLGIGDLSANQLALADMNNDGSVNAQDAMIILRAAMNS
;
A
#
# COMPACT_ATOMS: atom_id res chain seq x y z
N MET A 1 61.16 49.58 24.44
CA MET A 1 59.90 49.30 23.70
C MET A 1 59.63 47.80 23.80
N ALA A 2 58.83 47.42 24.84
CA ALA A 2 58.53 46.02 25.15
C ALA A 2 57.22 45.66 24.50
N LEU A 3 57.20 44.62 23.69
CA LEU A 3 56.01 44.06 23.02
C LEU A 3 55.40 43.07 23.99
N ALA A 4 54.23 43.40 24.57
CA ALA A 4 53.48 42.49 25.42
C ALA A 4 52.69 41.51 24.49
N LEU A 5 53.04 40.23 24.58
CA LEU A 5 52.30 39.13 23.95
C LEU A 5 51.12 38.77 24.86
N ILE A 6 49.92 39.13 24.47
CA ILE A 6 48.66 38.68 25.16
C ILE A 6 48.36 37.29 24.69
N LEU A 7 48.59 36.28 25.54
CA LEU A 7 48.07 34.93 25.36
C LEU A 7 46.59 34.91 25.76
N VAL A 8 45.70 34.82 24.77
CA VAL A 8 44.30 34.54 25.03
C VAL A 8 44.18 33.02 25.20
N PHE A 9 44.10 32.55 26.43
CA PHE A 9 43.62 31.22 26.74
C PHE A 9 42.10 31.22 26.47
N ALA A 10 41.67 30.56 25.41
CA ALA A 10 40.28 30.19 25.25
C ALA A 10 39.92 29.20 26.38
N LEU A 11 39.15 29.65 27.36
CA LEU A 11 38.49 28.78 28.30
C LEU A 11 37.45 27.94 27.51
N VAL A 12 37.84 26.72 27.17
CA VAL A 12 36.84 25.69 26.82
C VAL A 12 36.08 25.41 28.10
N PRO A 13 34.75 25.52 28.11
CA PRO A 13 34.00 25.34 29.35
C PRO A 13 34.17 23.91 29.84
N VAL A 14 34.72 23.79 31.04
CA VAL A 14 34.91 22.51 31.77
C VAL A 14 33.55 21.79 32.02
N VAL A 15 32.46 22.49 31.83
CA VAL A 15 31.10 21.97 31.93
C VAL A 15 30.81 20.87 30.88
N SER A 16 31.29 20.96 29.65
CA SER A 16 30.99 19.97 28.60
C SER A 16 31.70 18.62 28.81
N LEU A 17 32.82 18.60 29.51
CA LEU A 17 33.53 17.36 29.84
C LEU A 17 32.90 16.60 31.01
N ALA A 18 32.34 17.30 32.00
CA ALA A 18 31.65 16.68 33.12
C ALA A 18 30.29 16.10 32.71
N GLU A 19 29.54 16.81 31.87
CA GLU A 19 28.27 16.32 31.32
C GLU A 19 28.49 15.09 30.43
N GLY A 20 29.54 15.07 29.62
CA GLY A 20 29.86 13.92 28.79
C GLY A 20 30.31 12.68 29.57
N ILE A 21 31.01 12.87 30.72
CA ILE A 21 31.42 11.76 31.61
C ILE A 21 30.20 11.19 32.34
N ASP A 22 29.26 12.02 32.78
CA ASP A 22 28.04 11.59 33.43
C ASP A 22 27.08 10.89 32.45
N ALA A 23 26.99 11.36 31.20
CA ALA A 23 26.20 10.73 30.15
C ALA A 23 26.75 9.34 29.80
N ALA A 24 28.05 9.20 29.55
CA ALA A 24 28.69 7.91 29.27
C ALA A 24 28.58 6.93 30.44
N ALA A 25 28.67 7.39 31.69
CA ALA A 25 28.48 6.55 32.88
C ALA A 25 27.02 6.10 33.05
N ASN A 26 26.08 6.92 32.66
CA ASN A 26 24.65 6.58 32.66
C ASN A 26 24.33 5.57 31.56
N GLU A 27 24.82 5.80 30.35
CA GLU A 27 24.75 4.87 29.21
C GLU A 27 25.23 3.48 29.60
N ALA A 28 26.45 3.39 30.15
CA ALA A 28 27.02 2.13 30.61
C ALA A 28 26.18 1.40 31.65
N LYS A 29 25.49 2.15 32.55
CA LYS A 29 24.57 1.57 33.55
C LYS A 29 23.29 1.02 32.90
N GLN A 30 22.73 1.72 31.93
CA GLN A 30 21.52 1.29 31.22
C GLN A 30 21.81 0.02 30.39
N ILE A 31 22.88 0.00 29.63
CA ILE A 31 23.33 -1.17 28.87
C ILE A 31 23.66 -2.35 29.83
N ALA A 32 24.24 -2.10 31.02
CA ALA A 32 24.47 -3.16 31.98
C ALA A 32 23.16 -3.79 32.52
N LYS A 33 22.09 -3.02 32.68
CA LYS A 33 20.76 -3.56 33.07
C LYS A 33 20.20 -4.46 31.96
N LEU A 34 20.29 -3.99 30.71
CA LEU A 34 19.87 -4.70 29.51
C LEU A 34 20.61 -6.05 29.41
N ASN A 35 21.95 -6.05 29.47
CA ASN A 35 22.76 -7.25 29.40
C ASN A 35 22.48 -8.23 30.54
N LYS A 36 22.19 -7.74 31.75
CA LYS A 36 21.84 -8.61 32.87
C LYS A 36 20.49 -9.31 32.65
N THR A 37 19.53 -8.63 32.05
CA THR A 37 18.23 -9.22 31.72
C THR A 37 18.40 -10.25 30.63
N TRP A 38 19.16 -9.95 29.59
CA TRP A 38 19.46 -10.90 28.50
C TRP A 38 20.20 -12.15 28.99
N ALA A 39 21.14 -12.02 29.92
CA ALA A 39 21.83 -13.19 30.48
C ALA A 39 20.86 -14.17 31.19
N ALA A 40 19.78 -13.69 31.80
CA ALA A 40 18.75 -14.53 32.37
C ALA A 40 17.88 -15.21 31.31
N ILE A 41 17.57 -14.50 30.24
CA ILE A 41 16.83 -15.01 29.09
C ILE A 41 17.64 -16.10 28.38
N ASP A 42 18.90 -15.81 28.05
CA ASP A 42 19.81 -16.74 27.38
C ASP A 42 20.00 -18.03 28.18
N ALA A 43 20.12 -17.92 29.52
CA ALA A 43 20.22 -19.09 30.38
C ALA A 43 18.96 -19.96 30.38
N ALA A 44 17.77 -19.33 30.35
CA ALA A 44 16.50 -20.06 30.29
C ALA A 44 16.31 -20.74 28.93
N GLU A 45 16.65 -20.02 27.83
CA GLU A 45 16.64 -20.59 26.49
C GLU A 45 17.54 -21.82 26.37
N ALA A 46 18.80 -21.67 26.77
CA ALA A 46 19.76 -22.77 26.73
C ALA A 46 19.31 -24.00 27.55
N ALA A 47 18.78 -23.78 28.76
CA ALA A 47 18.27 -24.86 29.60
C ALA A 47 17.06 -25.57 28.97
N ALA A 48 16.15 -24.86 28.34
CA ALA A 48 14.99 -25.42 27.66
C ALA A 48 15.39 -26.22 26.41
N ILE A 49 16.35 -25.73 25.65
CA ILE A 49 16.90 -26.43 24.47
C ILE A 49 17.65 -27.68 24.89
N GLU A 50 18.47 -27.63 25.94
CA GLU A 50 19.19 -28.82 26.47
C GLU A 50 18.19 -29.92 26.97
N ALA A 51 17.04 -29.46 27.48
CA ALA A 51 15.96 -30.37 27.89
C ALA A 51 15.14 -30.93 26.70
N ASN A 52 15.47 -30.60 25.44
CA ASN A 52 14.72 -30.96 24.25
C ASN A 52 13.25 -30.48 24.30
N ALA A 53 12.99 -29.31 24.86
CA ALA A 53 11.67 -28.72 24.93
C ALA A 53 11.16 -28.34 23.51
N THR A 54 9.84 -28.34 23.35
CA THR A 54 9.24 -27.87 22.08
C THR A 54 9.50 -26.37 21.90
N ARG A 55 9.41 -25.86 20.66
CA ARG A 55 9.51 -24.43 20.36
C ARG A 55 8.62 -23.57 21.29
N THR A 56 7.37 -23.99 21.45
CA THR A 56 6.41 -23.31 22.33
C THR A 56 6.86 -23.31 23.79
N ASP A 57 7.41 -24.44 24.27
CA ASP A 57 7.88 -24.53 25.64
C ASP A 57 9.15 -23.68 25.86
N VAL A 58 10.05 -23.62 24.88
CA VAL A 58 11.21 -22.70 24.92
C VAL A 58 10.76 -21.27 25.01
N ILE A 59 9.86 -20.82 24.12
CA ILE A 59 9.33 -19.45 24.13
C ILE A 59 8.68 -19.14 25.48
N ASN A 60 7.87 -20.05 26.02
CA ASN A 60 7.24 -19.89 27.34
C ASN A 60 8.28 -19.82 28.49
N ALA A 61 9.29 -20.65 28.46
CA ALA A 61 10.36 -20.65 29.48
C ALA A 61 11.11 -19.31 29.47
N VAL A 62 11.44 -18.83 28.28
CA VAL A 62 12.10 -17.53 28.07
C VAL A 62 11.20 -16.39 28.52
N TYR A 63 9.92 -16.43 28.18
CA TYR A 63 8.94 -15.43 28.60
C TYR A 63 8.86 -15.34 30.13
N GLN A 64 8.80 -16.47 30.83
CA GLN A 64 8.81 -16.52 32.30
C GLN A 64 10.14 -16.02 32.88
N ALA A 65 11.26 -16.28 32.25
CA ALA A 65 12.56 -15.77 32.66
C ALA A 65 12.62 -14.25 32.52
N ALA A 66 12.11 -13.72 31.40
CA ALA A 66 11.99 -12.28 31.16
C ALA A 66 11.10 -11.62 32.22
N LEU A 67 9.90 -12.14 32.49
CA LEU A 67 8.99 -11.61 33.50
C LEU A 67 9.60 -11.54 34.91
N ASN A 68 10.51 -12.47 35.23
CA ASN A 68 11.15 -12.55 36.55
C ASN A 68 12.53 -11.86 36.57
N ALA A 69 13.01 -11.33 35.45
CA ALA A 69 14.31 -10.67 35.39
C ALA A 69 14.30 -9.32 36.12
N SER A 70 15.51 -8.85 36.47
CA SER A 70 15.68 -7.53 37.08
C SER A 70 15.45 -6.45 36.01
N PHE A 71 14.88 -5.31 36.43
CA PHE A 71 14.67 -4.11 35.59
C PHE A 71 13.59 -4.23 34.52
N ILE A 72 12.76 -5.24 34.62
CA ILE A 72 11.65 -5.49 33.69
C ILE A 72 10.49 -4.51 33.95
N ASP A 73 9.94 -3.93 32.89
CA ASP A 73 8.73 -3.14 32.92
C ASP A 73 7.54 -4.08 32.69
N LYS A 74 6.80 -4.40 33.74
CA LYS A 74 5.77 -5.45 33.71
C LYS A 74 4.62 -5.15 32.74
N ASP A 75 4.38 -3.88 32.45
CA ASP A 75 3.34 -3.41 31.52
C ASP A 75 3.88 -3.30 30.08
N GLY A 76 5.15 -3.61 29.85
CA GLY A 76 5.84 -3.52 28.57
C GLY A 76 5.90 -4.81 27.75
N PHE A 77 5.10 -5.84 28.11
CA PHE A 77 5.07 -7.11 27.37
C PHE A 77 3.99 -7.09 26.28
N SER A 78 4.32 -7.64 25.11
CA SER A 78 3.33 -8.03 24.11
C SER A 78 2.77 -9.42 24.41
N ASP A 79 1.71 -9.80 23.69
CA ASP A 79 1.27 -11.19 23.65
C ASP A 79 2.37 -12.10 23.08
N ILE A 80 2.38 -13.35 23.52
CA ILE A 80 3.29 -14.38 23.00
C ILE A 80 2.76 -14.81 21.63
N THR A 81 3.59 -14.68 20.60
CA THR A 81 3.32 -15.20 19.26
C THR A 81 4.00 -16.57 19.07
N LYS A 82 3.76 -17.19 17.90
CA LYS A 82 4.45 -18.43 17.50
C LYS A 82 5.99 -18.28 17.38
N ASP A 83 6.46 -17.04 17.20
CA ASP A 83 7.88 -16.73 16.96
C ASP A 83 8.57 -16.08 18.17
N GLY A 84 7.82 -15.48 19.11
CA GLY A 84 8.38 -14.82 20.28
C GLY A 84 7.49 -13.74 20.86
N PHE A 85 8.08 -12.70 21.45
CA PHE A 85 7.39 -11.61 22.13
C PHE A 85 8.27 -10.37 22.24
N PHE A 86 7.64 -9.20 22.46
CA PHE A 86 8.30 -7.95 22.79
C PHE A 86 8.16 -7.64 24.28
N PHE A 87 9.15 -6.95 24.84
CA PHE A 87 9.16 -6.52 26.25
C PHE A 87 10.03 -5.29 26.43
N THR A 88 9.98 -4.66 27.60
CA THR A 88 10.81 -3.50 27.94
C THR A 88 11.62 -3.72 29.20
N VAL A 89 12.83 -3.19 29.21
CA VAL A 89 13.79 -3.24 30.30
C VAL A 89 14.19 -1.80 30.67
N ASP A 90 13.69 -1.29 31.79
CA ASP A 90 13.98 0.10 32.22
C ASP A 90 13.68 1.11 31.09
N GLY A 91 12.53 0.97 30.43
CA GLY A 91 12.10 1.76 29.29
C GLY A 91 12.73 1.43 27.93
N MET A 92 13.70 0.52 27.87
CA MET A 92 14.35 0.11 26.62
C MET A 92 13.61 -1.03 25.95
N TYR A 93 13.30 -0.90 24.66
CA TYR A 93 12.57 -1.91 23.89
C TYR A 93 13.44 -3.13 23.59
N CYS A 94 12.86 -4.32 23.76
CA CYS A 94 13.48 -5.62 23.55
C CYS A 94 12.56 -6.56 22.77
N SER A 95 13.13 -7.49 22.02
CA SER A 95 12.40 -8.53 21.32
C SER A 95 13.12 -9.87 21.43
N TYR A 96 12.40 -10.90 21.85
CA TYR A 96 12.83 -12.28 21.73
C TYR A 96 12.15 -12.91 20.52
N ASN A 97 12.94 -13.42 19.58
CA ASN A 97 12.45 -14.13 18.40
C ASN A 97 13.17 -15.46 18.27
N TYR A 98 12.44 -16.56 18.54
CA TYR A 98 12.97 -17.92 18.53
C TYR A 98 13.53 -18.30 17.15
N ARG A 99 12.82 -17.97 16.06
CA ARG A 99 13.22 -18.30 14.70
C ARG A 99 14.57 -17.68 14.35
N LEU A 100 14.72 -16.39 14.58
CA LEU A 100 15.94 -15.66 14.27
C LEU A 100 17.14 -16.11 15.13
N ARG A 101 16.90 -16.71 16.29
CA ARG A 101 17.94 -17.17 17.20
C ARG A 101 18.31 -18.65 17.02
N ASN A 102 17.36 -19.50 16.64
CA ASN A 102 17.51 -20.95 16.75
C ASN A 102 17.24 -21.75 15.46
N GLU A 103 16.56 -21.15 14.47
CA GLU A 103 16.16 -21.85 13.24
C GLU A 103 16.92 -21.37 12.00
N LEU A 104 17.82 -20.39 12.12
CA LEU A 104 18.66 -19.96 11.01
C LEU A 104 19.62 -21.08 10.61
N VAL A 105 19.73 -21.29 9.31
CA VAL A 105 20.73 -22.20 8.75
C VAL A 105 22.05 -21.45 8.71
N SER A 106 22.97 -21.77 9.61
CA SER A 106 24.27 -21.11 9.72
C SER A 106 25.08 -21.22 8.43
N GLY A 107 25.54 -20.09 7.93
CA GLY A 107 26.51 -19.99 6.84
C GLY A 107 27.95 -20.12 7.32
N GLU A 108 28.89 -20.12 6.38
CA GLU A 108 30.32 -20.00 6.71
C GLU A 108 30.61 -18.55 7.13
N PRO A 109 31.32 -18.34 8.25
CA PRO A 109 31.68 -17.01 8.71
C PRO A 109 32.48 -16.23 7.66
N ILE A 110 32.05 -14.99 7.37
CA ILE A 110 32.75 -14.09 6.47
C ILE A 110 33.95 -13.51 7.21
N PRO A 111 35.19 -13.59 6.65
CA PRO A 111 36.35 -12.97 7.24
C PRO A 111 36.17 -11.47 7.44
N ALA A 112 36.71 -10.90 8.53
CA ALA A 112 36.48 -9.50 8.88
C ALA A 112 36.94 -8.52 7.79
N GLU A 113 37.99 -8.85 7.06
CA GLU A 113 38.52 -8.07 5.93
C GLU A 113 37.62 -8.09 4.69
N GLU A 114 36.70 -9.03 4.61
CA GLU A 114 35.71 -9.16 3.52
C GLU A 114 34.32 -8.61 3.91
N GLN A 115 34.13 -8.20 5.17
CA GLN A 115 32.82 -7.72 5.63
C GLN A 115 32.45 -6.33 5.13
N VAL A 116 33.44 -5.53 4.72
CA VAL A 116 33.22 -4.25 4.03
C VAL A 116 34.01 -4.28 2.72
N VAL A 117 33.31 -4.23 1.62
CA VAL A 117 33.89 -4.27 0.27
C VAL A 117 33.48 -3.04 -0.51
N ILE A 118 34.44 -2.34 -1.11
CA ILE A 118 34.22 -1.20 -2.00
C ILE A 118 34.82 -1.51 -3.35
N VAL A 119 33.96 -1.64 -4.38
CA VAL A 119 34.38 -1.84 -5.76
C VAL A 119 34.30 -0.49 -6.48
N LYS A 120 35.41 -0.03 -7.02
CA LYS A 120 35.47 1.25 -7.74
C LYS A 120 34.92 1.13 -9.14
N GLY A 121 34.02 2.04 -9.48
CA GLY A 121 33.44 2.14 -10.82
C GLY A 121 34.24 2.99 -11.79
N ASN A 122 33.76 3.10 -13.01
CA ASN A 122 34.47 3.75 -14.13
C ASN A 122 34.23 5.27 -14.24
N GLY A 123 33.42 5.86 -13.40
CA GLY A 123 33.37 7.31 -13.18
C GLY A 123 32.76 8.20 -14.29
N ASN A 124 31.98 7.66 -15.22
CA ASN A 124 31.20 8.50 -16.15
C ASN A 124 29.74 8.52 -15.72
N TYR A 125 29.34 9.61 -15.14
CA TYR A 125 28.04 9.75 -14.48
C TYR A 125 27.22 10.93 -14.99
N ASN A 126 25.93 10.69 -15.23
CA ASN A 126 24.94 11.70 -15.55
C ASN A 126 23.85 11.69 -14.48
N LYS A 127 23.49 12.84 -13.92
CA LYS A 127 22.80 13.02 -12.63
C LYS A 127 21.28 12.89 -12.66
N ASP A 128 20.67 11.95 -11.91
CA ASP A 128 19.41 12.21 -11.17
C ASP A 128 19.32 11.45 -9.84
N ALA A 129 19.81 10.22 -9.78
CA ALA A 129 20.09 9.60 -8.51
C ALA A 129 21.21 10.39 -7.81
N GLY A 130 20.99 11.42 -7.05
CA GLY A 130 22.01 12.27 -6.38
C GLY A 130 23.47 11.79 -6.38
N SER A 131 23.71 10.50 -6.64
CA SER A 131 24.98 9.81 -6.76
C SER A 131 24.87 8.56 -7.65
N PRO A 132 25.95 8.15 -8.38
CA PRO A 132 26.01 6.88 -9.10
C PRO A 132 26.27 5.67 -8.19
N ASN A 133 26.59 5.92 -6.91
CA ASN A 133 27.12 4.92 -6.01
C ASN A 133 26.00 4.06 -5.43
N VAL A 134 26.30 2.77 -5.22
CA VAL A 134 25.38 1.77 -4.67
C VAL A 134 25.87 1.30 -3.30
N LEU A 135 24.95 1.15 -2.36
CA LEU A 135 25.16 0.51 -1.06
C LEU A 135 24.35 -0.78 -0.99
N LEU A 136 24.99 -1.88 -0.57
CA LEU A 136 24.28 -3.08 -0.13
C LEU A 136 24.61 -3.34 1.35
N VAL A 137 23.56 -3.47 2.16
CA VAL A 137 23.61 -3.83 3.56
C VAL A 137 23.06 -5.26 3.71
N ALA A 138 23.90 -6.20 4.10
CA ALA A 138 23.61 -7.64 4.13
C ALA A 138 24.04 -8.29 5.47
N PRO A 139 23.37 -8.02 6.59
CA PRO A 139 23.78 -8.48 7.92
C PRO A 139 23.83 -10.00 8.07
N TYR A 140 22.98 -10.73 7.33
CA TYR A 140 22.84 -12.18 7.48
C TYR A 140 23.75 -12.98 6.56
N TYR A 141 24.53 -12.35 5.68
CA TYR A 141 25.54 -13.05 4.90
C TYR A 141 26.60 -13.66 5.84
N GLY A 142 26.85 -14.96 5.65
CA GLY A 142 27.70 -15.75 6.55
C GLY A 142 27.00 -16.21 7.84
N HIS A 143 25.76 -15.83 8.06
CA HIS A 143 24.94 -16.28 9.19
C HIS A 143 23.74 -17.15 8.77
N ASP A 144 23.18 -16.90 7.59
CA ASP A 144 22.08 -17.66 7.03
C ASP A 144 22.35 -17.96 5.54
N VAL A 145 22.42 -19.24 5.19
CA VAL A 145 22.70 -19.70 3.81
C VAL A 145 21.57 -19.40 2.84
N SER A 146 20.39 -19.01 3.32
CA SER A 146 19.28 -18.58 2.48
C SER A 146 19.57 -17.25 1.77
N PHE A 147 20.45 -16.42 2.35
CA PHE A 147 20.93 -15.18 1.73
C PHE A 147 22.04 -15.50 0.74
N THR A 148 21.70 -15.44 -0.54
CA THR A 148 22.60 -15.79 -1.65
C THR A 148 23.34 -14.56 -2.18
N ASP A 149 24.19 -14.77 -3.20
CA ASP A 149 24.87 -13.64 -3.88
C ASP A 149 23.97 -12.88 -4.86
N GLN A 150 22.62 -13.06 -4.85
CA GLN A 150 21.72 -12.40 -5.78
C GLN A 150 21.86 -10.87 -5.68
N TYR A 151 21.63 -10.29 -4.52
CA TYR A 151 21.75 -8.86 -4.32
C TYR A 151 23.18 -8.32 -4.47
N LYS A 152 24.21 -9.14 -4.25
CA LYS A 152 25.60 -8.74 -4.56
C LYS A 152 25.78 -8.55 -6.08
N ARG A 153 25.25 -9.50 -6.87
CA ARG A 153 25.31 -9.40 -8.34
C ARG A 153 24.51 -8.21 -8.84
N GLU A 154 23.30 -7.99 -8.28
CA GLU A 154 22.46 -6.88 -8.70
C GLU A 154 23.05 -5.52 -8.32
N ALA A 155 23.51 -5.33 -7.08
CA ALA A 155 24.16 -4.10 -6.67
C ALA A 155 25.40 -3.77 -7.52
N GLN A 156 26.20 -4.80 -7.87
CA GLN A 156 27.31 -4.64 -8.81
C GLN A 156 26.80 -4.25 -10.22
N SER A 157 25.76 -4.90 -10.70
CA SER A 157 25.16 -4.62 -12.02
C SER A 157 24.61 -3.19 -12.11
N ILE A 158 23.97 -2.69 -11.05
CA ILE A 158 23.52 -1.30 -10.97
C ILE A 158 24.71 -0.33 -10.98
N ALA A 159 25.74 -0.61 -10.17
CA ALA A 159 26.94 0.21 -10.12
C ALA A 159 27.69 0.23 -11.47
N ASP A 160 27.78 -0.91 -12.15
CA ASP A 160 28.36 -0.99 -13.50
C ASP A 160 27.53 -0.17 -14.51
N ALA A 161 26.22 -0.21 -14.44
CA ALA A 161 25.33 0.56 -15.30
C ALA A 161 25.45 2.08 -15.05
N THR A 162 25.55 2.50 -13.79
CA THR A 162 25.67 3.91 -13.40
C THR A 162 27.10 4.45 -13.50
N GLY A 163 28.10 3.58 -13.60
CA GLY A 163 29.53 3.93 -13.54
C GLY A 163 30.01 4.35 -12.15
N GLY A 164 29.25 4.03 -11.10
CA GLY A 164 29.52 4.37 -9.72
C GLY A 164 30.29 3.30 -8.95
N ASP A 165 30.60 3.60 -7.68
CA ASP A 165 31.19 2.65 -6.75
C ASP A 165 30.11 1.75 -6.14
N TYR A 166 30.44 0.49 -5.89
CA TYR A 166 29.63 -0.44 -5.12
C TYR A 166 30.23 -0.63 -3.72
N THR A 167 29.46 -0.36 -2.69
CA THR A 167 29.83 -0.58 -1.28
C THR A 167 28.99 -1.71 -0.71
N LEU A 168 29.62 -2.80 -0.26
CA LEU A 168 28.98 -3.88 0.48
C LEU A 168 29.36 -3.78 1.96
N ILE A 169 28.36 -3.83 2.85
CA ILE A 169 28.52 -3.97 4.31
C ILE A 169 27.75 -5.22 4.72
N GLN A 170 28.47 -6.26 5.15
CA GLN A 170 27.85 -7.58 5.42
C GLN A 170 28.24 -8.12 6.78
N SER A 171 27.52 -9.15 7.24
CA SER A 171 27.78 -9.84 8.49
C SER A 171 27.81 -8.87 9.69
N THR A 172 28.72 -9.04 10.62
CA THR A 172 28.84 -8.22 11.84
C THR A 172 29.39 -6.80 11.59
N ALA A 173 29.89 -6.49 10.39
CA ALA A 173 30.20 -5.11 10.02
C ALA A 173 28.94 -4.28 9.71
N ALA A 174 27.79 -4.90 9.43
CA ALA A 174 26.51 -4.22 9.23
C ALA A 174 25.95 -3.76 10.60
N THR A 175 26.61 -2.77 11.18
CA THR A 175 26.18 -2.11 12.43
C THR A 175 25.27 -0.92 12.13
N GLY A 176 24.44 -0.52 13.08
CA GLY A 176 23.61 0.69 12.93
C GLY A 176 24.41 1.93 12.50
N PRO A 177 25.52 2.29 13.20
CA PRO A 177 26.36 3.41 12.78
C PRO A 177 26.97 3.25 11.39
N ALA A 178 27.44 2.05 11.02
CA ALA A 178 28.02 1.82 9.69
C ALA A 178 26.96 2.01 8.59
N ILE A 179 25.73 1.58 8.83
CA ILE A 179 24.60 1.79 7.91
C ILE A 179 24.34 3.29 7.74
N ALA A 180 24.12 4.02 8.84
CA ALA A 180 23.85 5.45 8.79
C ALA A 180 24.96 6.26 8.12
N GLN A 181 26.24 5.94 8.39
CA GLN A 181 27.39 6.65 7.80
C GLN A 181 27.58 6.38 6.30
N ASN A 182 27.21 5.18 5.82
CA ASN A 182 27.43 4.80 4.42
C ASN A 182 26.26 5.12 3.50
N TYR A 183 25.15 5.65 4.03
CA TYR A 183 24.03 6.12 3.24
C TYR A 183 24.32 7.37 2.41
N LEU A 184 25.17 8.21 2.95
CA LEU A 184 25.56 9.45 2.27
C LEU A 184 26.28 9.13 0.97
N ASP A 185 26.05 9.94 -0.04
CA ASP A 185 26.64 9.76 -1.38
C ASP A 185 26.23 8.42 -2.05
N LYS A 186 24.98 8.00 -1.88
CA LYS A 186 24.41 6.83 -2.56
C LYS A 186 23.18 7.22 -3.36
N GLY A 187 23.13 6.79 -4.62
CA GLY A 187 21.94 6.90 -5.45
C GLY A 187 20.98 5.70 -5.23
N VAL A 188 21.54 4.56 -4.85
CA VAL A 188 20.79 3.36 -4.52
C VAL A 188 21.31 2.77 -3.21
N ALA A 189 20.41 2.41 -2.31
CA ALA A 189 20.71 1.64 -1.11
C ALA A 189 19.79 0.42 -1.04
N ILE A 190 20.37 -0.76 -0.89
CA ILE A 190 19.68 -2.04 -0.80
C ILE A 190 19.87 -2.62 0.60
N TYR A 191 18.77 -3.02 1.23
CA TYR A 191 18.78 -3.84 2.45
C TYR A 191 18.39 -5.27 2.11
N ASP A 192 19.32 -6.20 2.23
CA ASP A 192 19.09 -7.64 2.09
C ASP A 192 19.23 -8.30 3.46
N SER A 193 18.10 -8.47 4.15
CA SER A 193 18.09 -8.91 5.54
C SER A 193 16.74 -9.52 5.94
N HIS A 194 16.69 -10.11 7.14
CA HIS A 194 15.42 -10.35 7.79
C HIS A 194 14.75 -9.05 8.23
N GLY A 195 13.42 -9.03 8.16
CA GLY A 195 12.57 -8.00 8.74
C GLY A 195 11.71 -8.56 9.85
N THR A 196 11.31 -7.71 10.79
CA THR A 196 10.37 -8.04 11.85
C THR A 196 9.54 -6.83 12.23
N GLN A 197 8.39 -7.05 12.88
CA GLN A 197 7.48 -6.01 13.33
C GLN A 197 7.30 -6.07 14.84
N SER A 198 7.25 -4.90 15.48
CA SER A 198 6.61 -4.72 16.78
C SER A 198 5.29 -4.00 16.61
N GLY A 199 4.48 -3.92 17.66
CA GLY A 199 3.25 -3.12 17.65
C GLY A 199 3.46 -1.63 17.33
N THR A 200 4.69 -1.14 17.29
CA THR A 200 5.06 0.28 17.12
C THR A 200 5.81 0.58 15.84
N SER A 201 6.50 -0.36 15.24
CA SER A 201 7.27 -0.17 14.00
C SER A 201 7.63 -1.49 13.32
N SER A 202 8.15 -1.42 12.10
CA SER A 202 8.82 -2.50 11.38
C SER A 202 10.33 -2.25 11.39
N TYR A 203 11.11 -3.32 11.48
CA TYR A 203 12.55 -3.25 11.74
C TYR A 203 13.36 -4.09 10.76
N LEU A 204 14.52 -3.56 10.39
CA LEU A 204 15.63 -4.28 9.78
C LEU A 204 16.39 -5.04 10.88
N CYS A 205 16.56 -6.35 10.72
CA CYS A 205 17.29 -7.19 11.68
C CYS A 205 18.80 -7.11 11.43
N LEU A 206 19.58 -6.86 12.47
CA LEU A 206 21.04 -6.89 12.48
C LEU A 206 21.55 -8.10 13.26
N THR A 207 22.70 -8.61 12.89
CA THR A 207 23.35 -9.73 13.62
C THR A 207 24.21 -9.24 14.81
N THR A 208 24.31 -7.93 14.99
CA THR A 208 25.08 -7.29 16.06
C THR A 208 24.33 -6.09 16.62
N ASN A 209 24.57 -5.79 17.90
CA ASN A 209 24.11 -4.58 18.57
C ASN A 209 25.20 -3.51 18.72
N SER A 210 26.34 -3.68 18.04
CA SER A 210 27.49 -2.78 18.16
C SER A 210 27.14 -1.36 17.75
N GLY A 211 27.39 -0.40 18.64
CA GLY A 211 27.15 1.01 18.43
C GLY A 211 25.69 1.47 18.59
N ILE A 212 24.78 0.59 19.00
CA ILE A 212 23.41 0.97 19.38
C ILE A 212 23.41 1.44 20.83
N THR A 213 22.81 2.59 21.09
CA THR A 213 22.80 3.24 22.40
C THR A 213 21.55 2.92 23.20
N SER A 214 21.58 3.20 24.52
CA SER A 214 20.38 3.08 25.36
C SER A 214 19.31 4.09 24.98
N GLU A 215 19.66 5.21 24.42
CA GLU A 215 18.74 6.21 23.87
C GLU A 215 17.99 5.67 22.67
N ASP A 216 18.65 4.98 21.75
CA ASP A 216 18.04 4.33 20.59
C ASP A 216 17.00 3.30 21.02
N TYR A 217 17.33 2.48 22.02
CA TYR A 217 16.39 1.52 22.60
C TYR A 217 15.23 2.18 23.32
N SER A 218 15.46 3.26 24.04
CA SER A 218 14.41 3.95 24.80
C SER A 218 13.45 4.74 23.90
N ASN A 219 13.94 5.23 22.75
CA ASN A 219 13.12 5.91 21.76
C ASN A 219 12.40 4.92 20.81
N GLY A 220 12.72 3.62 20.88
CA GLY A 220 12.19 2.60 20.02
C GLY A 220 12.67 2.73 18.56
N TRP A 221 13.77 3.45 18.31
CA TRP A 221 14.47 3.47 17.01
C TRP A 221 15.24 2.20 16.76
N ALA A 222 15.63 1.55 17.86
CA ALA A 222 16.18 0.22 17.88
C ALA A 222 15.48 -0.66 18.93
N VAL A 223 15.59 -1.98 18.73
CA VAL A 223 15.08 -2.99 19.66
C VAL A 223 16.21 -3.97 19.96
N SER A 224 16.46 -4.24 21.23
CA SER A 224 17.50 -5.17 21.65
C SER A 224 17.04 -6.62 21.45
N ALA A 225 17.88 -7.44 20.82
CA ALA A 225 17.67 -8.88 20.63
C ALA A 225 18.83 -9.71 21.20
N GLY A 226 19.37 -9.29 22.36
CA GLY A 226 20.52 -9.89 23.00
C GLY A 226 21.83 -9.36 22.40
N SER A 227 22.60 -10.24 21.74
CA SER A 227 23.82 -9.82 21.02
C SER A 227 23.54 -9.15 19.69
N ALA A 228 22.30 -9.22 19.20
CA ALA A 228 21.81 -8.59 18.00
C ALA A 228 20.92 -7.37 18.34
N ALA A 229 20.59 -6.58 17.34
CA ALA A 229 19.62 -5.50 17.44
C ALA A 229 18.78 -5.41 16.15
N TYR A 230 17.62 -4.78 16.26
CA TYR A 230 16.78 -4.45 15.11
C TYR A 230 16.68 -2.93 15.06
N ILE A 231 16.80 -2.34 13.88
CA ILE A 231 16.67 -0.89 13.68
C ILE A 231 15.54 -0.56 12.71
N ASP A 232 14.86 0.56 12.93
CA ASP A 232 13.88 1.06 11.97
C ASP A 232 14.42 2.28 11.19
N GLY A 233 13.60 2.82 10.28
CA GLY A 233 13.99 3.99 9.49
C GLY A 233 14.26 5.24 10.33
N ARG A 234 13.67 5.39 11.53
CA ARG A 234 13.92 6.50 12.45
C ARG A 234 15.32 6.46 13.01
N TYR A 235 15.92 5.27 13.16
CA TYR A 235 17.34 5.14 13.50
C TYR A 235 18.21 5.81 12.44
N VAL A 236 17.95 5.53 11.15
CA VAL A 236 18.68 6.17 10.04
C VAL A 236 18.38 7.66 10.03
N GLU A 237 17.12 8.08 10.09
CA GLU A 237 16.67 9.48 10.13
C GLU A 237 17.43 10.29 11.22
N HIS A 238 17.66 9.68 12.38
CA HIS A 238 18.31 10.35 13.53
C HIS A 238 19.84 10.35 13.45
N HIS A 239 20.44 9.31 12.90
CA HIS A 239 21.88 9.10 12.92
C HIS A 239 22.62 9.48 11.63
N VAL A 240 21.91 9.75 10.53
CA VAL A 240 22.58 10.33 9.35
C VAL A 240 23.05 11.74 9.67
N THR A 241 24.27 12.07 9.21
CA THR A 241 24.89 13.36 9.50
C THR A 241 24.48 14.46 8.51
N ASP A 242 23.80 14.09 7.45
CA ASP A 242 23.26 14.98 6.41
C ASP A 242 22.00 14.33 5.81
N THR A 243 21.29 15.02 4.92
CA THR A 243 20.14 14.45 4.22
C THR A 243 20.59 13.43 3.18
N LEU A 244 19.85 12.32 3.07
CA LEU A 244 19.97 11.43 1.93
C LEU A 244 19.61 12.23 0.68
N SER A 245 20.42 12.20 -0.35
CA SER A 245 20.17 13.01 -1.54
C SER A 245 19.67 12.15 -2.68
N ASN A 246 18.38 12.29 -2.96
CA ASN A 246 17.74 11.77 -4.17
C ASN A 246 18.06 10.29 -4.44
N CYS A 247 17.96 9.45 -3.40
CA CYS A 247 18.26 8.03 -3.51
C CYS A 247 17.00 7.16 -3.51
N LEU A 248 17.08 6.02 -4.21
CA LEU A 248 16.13 4.94 -4.06
C LEU A 248 16.64 3.95 -2.99
N VAL A 249 15.79 3.66 -2.01
CA VAL A 249 16.05 2.64 -0.99
C VAL A 249 15.20 1.41 -1.28
N TRP A 250 15.85 0.30 -1.60
CA TRP A 250 15.24 -1.01 -1.79
C TRP A 250 15.33 -1.83 -0.52
N MET A 251 14.19 -2.12 0.11
CA MET A 251 14.14 -2.91 1.33
C MET A 251 13.70 -4.35 1.03
N ALA A 252 14.64 -5.22 0.72
CA ALA A 252 14.46 -6.67 0.66
C ALA A 252 14.36 -7.25 2.07
N ILE A 253 13.36 -6.83 2.81
CA ILE A 253 13.05 -7.25 4.18
C ILE A 253 11.55 -7.51 4.35
N CYS A 254 11.21 -8.54 5.10
CA CYS A 254 9.83 -8.79 5.47
C CYS A 254 9.23 -7.61 6.24
N GLU A 255 7.99 -7.23 5.90
CA GLU A 255 7.20 -6.24 6.64
C GLU A 255 7.81 -4.81 6.69
N GLY A 256 8.82 -4.51 5.86
CA GLY A 256 9.50 -3.21 5.86
C GLY A 256 8.57 -2.02 5.61
N MET A 257 7.49 -2.25 4.85
CA MET A 257 6.45 -1.26 4.55
C MET A 257 5.16 -1.50 5.33
N LYS A 258 5.12 -2.41 6.27
CA LYS A 258 3.92 -2.63 7.10
C LYS A 258 3.64 -1.39 7.96
N ARG A 259 2.41 -0.90 7.87
CA ARG A 259 2.00 0.30 8.59
C ARG A 259 1.74 -0.01 10.06
N THR A 260 2.34 0.79 10.93
CA THR A 260 2.16 0.73 12.39
C THR A 260 1.70 2.09 12.91
N GLY A 261 1.45 2.21 14.21
CA GLY A 261 1.11 3.50 14.85
C GLY A 261 2.17 4.60 14.67
N GLN A 262 3.41 4.25 14.35
CA GLN A 262 4.51 5.16 14.07
C GLN A 262 4.73 5.44 12.56
N GLY A 263 3.90 4.86 11.71
CA GLY A 263 4.07 4.87 10.27
C GLY A 263 4.82 3.64 9.77
N THR A 264 5.64 3.79 8.74
CA THR A 264 6.49 2.71 8.21
C THR A 264 7.96 3.06 8.35
N THR A 265 8.84 2.06 8.29
CA THR A 265 10.28 2.30 8.11
C THR A 265 10.56 3.13 6.86
N GLY A 266 9.82 2.87 5.77
CA GLY A 266 9.88 3.68 4.54
C GLY A 266 9.54 5.15 4.77
N SER A 267 8.51 5.47 5.56
CA SER A 267 8.15 6.87 5.87
C SER A 267 9.27 7.63 6.56
N ALA A 268 10.02 6.97 7.45
CA ALA A 268 11.15 7.59 8.13
C ALA A 268 12.35 7.80 7.18
N LEU A 269 12.59 6.85 6.27
CA LEU A 269 13.65 6.99 5.26
C LEU A 269 13.35 8.12 4.27
N LEU A 270 12.08 8.33 3.88
CA LEU A 270 11.68 9.50 3.10
C LEU A 270 11.96 10.81 3.86
N ARG A 271 11.63 10.89 5.15
CA ARG A 271 11.95 12.08 5.97
C ARG A 271 13.46 12.29 6.13
N ALA A 272 14.26 11.22 6.11
CA ALA A 272 15.71 11.30 6.07
C ALA A 272 16.28 11.82 4.74
N GLY A 273 15.43 11.93 3.70
CA GLY A 273 15.77 12.49 2.39
C GLY A 273 15.91 11.46 1.26
N ALA A 274 15.46 10.22 1.46
CA ALA A 274 15.27 9.31 0.33
C ALA A 274 14.16 9.85 -0.58
N GLU A 275 14.31 9.74 -1.89
CA GLU A 275 13.31 10.13 -2.87
C GLU A 275 12.27 9.04 -3.08
N VAL A 276 12.72 7.80 -3.14
CA VAL A 276 11.89 6.61 -3.34
C VAL A 276 12.26 5.54 -2.34
N VAL A 277 11.29 4.90 -1.75
CA VAL A 277 11.48 3.72 -0.90
C VAL A 277 10.59 2.59 -1.40
N TYR A 278 11.19 1.46 -1.71
CA TYR A 278 10.53 0.20 -2.06
C TYR A 278 10.61 -0.79 -0.89
N GLY A 279 9.58 -1.60 -0.70
CA GLY A 279 9.58 -2.67 0.29
C GLY A 279 8.27 -3.48 0.27
N TYR A 280 8.02 -4.25 1.32
CA TYR A 280 6.91 -5.22 1.36
C TYR A 280 5.97 -4.97 2.54
N SER A 281 4.67 -5.16 2.31
CA SER A 281 3.63 -5.02 3.35
C SER A 281 3.61 -6.17 4.34
N GLN A 282 4.01 -7.38 3.91
CA GLN A 282 4.00 -8.62 4.68
C GLN A 282 5.35 -9.35 4.53
N SER A 283 5.39 -10.60 5.01
CA SER A 283 6.57 -11.47 4.81
C SER A 283 6.67 -11.90 3.35
N VAL A 284 7.72 -11.46 2.67
CA VAL A 284 8.04 -11.83 1.30
C VAL A 284 8.83 -13.14 1.27
N THR A 285 8.66 -13.95 0.23
CA THR A 285 9.49 -15.13 0.01
C THR A 285 10.77 -14.78 -0.73
N PHE A 286 11.85 -15.54 -0.52
CA PHE A 286 13.11 -15.31 -1.26
C PHE A 286 12.91 -15.41 -2.78
N VAL A 287 12.05 -16.34 -3.23
CA VAL A 287 11.80 -16.53 -4.67
C VAL A 287 11.06 -15.32 -5.24
N GLY A 288 9.97 -14.88 -4.58
CA GLY A 288 9.21 -13.72 -5.03
C GLY A 288 10.02 -12.43 -4.99
N ASP A 289 10.80 -12.22 -3.91
CA ASP A 289 11.70 -11.07 -3.77
C ASP A 289 12.75 -11.01 -4.92
N TYR A 290 13.37 -12.13 -5.26
CA TYR A 290 14.36 -12.17 -6.34
C TYR A 290 13.75 -12.00 -7.74
N GLU A 291 12.55 -12.52 -8.00
CA GLU A 291 11.84 -12.29 -9.26
C GLU A 291 11.43 -10.81 -9.40
N TYR A 292 10.97 -10.18 -8.33
CA TYR A 292 10.64 -8.76 -8.30
C TYR A 292 11.88 -7.89 -8.52
N GLU A 293 12.95 -8.18 -7.81
CA GLU A 293 14.23 -7.48 -7.91
C GLU A 293 14.78 -7.52 -9.34
N GLU A 294 14.95 -8.71 -9.92
CA GLU A 294 15.50 -8.87 -11.26
C GLU A 294 14.67 -8.11 -12.30
N THR A 295 13.35 -8.25 -12.25
CA THR A 295 12.45 -7.61 -13.22
C THR A 295 12.47 -6.08 -13.09
N PHE A 296 12.40 -5.56 -11.88
CA PHE A 296 12.41 -4.12 -11.61
C PHE A 296 13.73 -3.48 -12.06
N TRP A 297 14.86 -4.01 -11.61
CA TRP A 297 16.17 -3.41 -11.90
C TRP A 297 16.59 -3.56 -13.36
N ASN A 298 16.10 -4.56 -14.10
CA ASN A 298 16.34 -4.64 -15.54
C ASN A 298 15.74 -3.42 -16.26
N VAL A 299 14.51 -3.03 -15.95
CA VAL A 299 13.89 -1.82 -16.52
C VAL A 299 14.65 -0.56 -16.10
N MET A 300 15.03 -0.45 -14.83
CA MET A 300 15.78 0.70 -14.32
C MET A 300 17.14 0.85 -14.99
N LYS A 301 17.88 -0.24 -15.20
CA LYS A 301 19.20 -0.25 -15.85
C LYS A 301 19.11 0.10 -17.33
N GLU A 302 17.97 -0.13 -17.98
CA GLU A 302 17.69 0.27 -19.36
C GLU A 302 17.21 1.73 -19.49
N GLY A 303 17.20 2.48 -18.41
CA GLY A 303 16.81 3.89 -18.38
C GLY A 303 15.33 4.15 -18.13
N GLY A 304 14.59 3.12 -17.69
CA GLY A 304 13.19 3.26 -17.26
C GLY A 304 13.07 4.02 -15.95
N VAL A 305 11.85 4.44 -15.63
CA VAL A 305 11.48 5.10 -14.38
C VAL A 305 10.82 4.12 -13.41
N VAL A 306 10.77 4.48 -12.12
CA VAL A 306 10.21 3.62 -11.06
C VAL A 306 8.79 3.16 -11.38
N ALA A 307 7.92 4.06 -11.86
CA ALA A 307 6.55 3.71 -12.24
C ALA A 307 6.49 2.60 -13.30
N GLU A 308 7.34 2.68 -14.32
CA GLU A 308 7.43 1.70 -15.40
C GLU A 308 8.00 0.37 -14.90
N ALA A 309 9.09 0.43 -14.13
CA ALA A 309 9.74 -0.74 -13.56
C ALA A 309 8.79 -1.50 -12.62
N PHE A 310 8.07 -0.77 -11.76
CA PHE A 310 7.09 -1.36 -10.84
C PHE A 310 5.92 -2.01 -11.58
N GLN A 311 5.39 -1.36 -12.63
CA GLN A 311 4.30 -1.93 -13.39
C GLN A 311 4.76 -3.17 -14.18
N THR A 312 5.93 -3.12 -14.82
CA THR A 312 6.50 -4.28 -15.54
C THR A 312 6.72 -5.46 -14.61
N MET A 313 7.21 -5.19 -13.40
CA MET A 313 7.39 -6.19 -12.35
C MET A 313 6.05 -6.84 -11.96
N LYS A 314 5.00 -6.05 -11.73
CA LYS A 314 3.66 -6.56 -11.43
C LYS A 314 3.09 -7.43 -12.56
N ASP A 315 3.20 -6.95 -13.80
CA ASP A 315 2.67 -7.62 -14.98
C ASP A 315 3.42 -8.95 -15.27
N THR A 316 4.71 -9.03 -14.90
CA THR A 316 5.57 -10.19 -15.16
C THR A 316 5.49 -11.23 -14.04
N CYS A 317 5.63 -10.78 -12.80
CA CYS A 317 5.75 -11.67 -11.65
C CYS A 317 4.39 -11.92 -10.96
N GLY A 318 3.41 -11.02 -11.13
CA GLY A 318 2.14 -11.04 -10.40
C GLY A 318 2.24 -10.41 -9.01
N VAL A 319 1.12 -10.01 -8.43
CA VAL A 319 0.99 -9.51 -7.04
C VAL A 319 -0.31 -10.03 -6.43
N PRO A 320 -0.33 -10.40 -5.14
CA PRO A 320 0.83 -10.41 -4.21
C PRO A 320 1.93 -11.38 -4.65
N ASP A 321 3.01 -11.47 -3.87
CA ASP A 321 4.07 -12.49 -4.05
C ASP A 321 3.43 -13.86 -4.37
N PRO A 322 3.68 -14.46 -5.57
CA PRO A 322 3.03 -15.71 -5.97
C PRO A 322 3.30 -16.90 -5.06
N TYR A 323 4.31 -16.78 -4.20
CA TYR A 323 4.74 -17.82 -3.25
C TYR A 323 4.43 -17.45 -1.80
N GLY A 324 3.82 -16.27 -1.56
CA GLY A 324 3.50 -15.70 -0.26
C GLY A 324 2.33 -14.71 -0.33
N ASP A 325 2.23 -13.81 0.67
CA ASP A 325 1.11 -12.86 0.80
C ASP A 325 1.60 -11.39 0.73
N ALA A 326 2.88 -11.16 0.43
CA ALA A 326 3.46 -9.82 0.46
C ALA A 326 3.09 -9.01 -0.77
N TYR A 327 2.59 -7.80 -0.55
CA TYR A 327 2.45 -6.81 -1.62
C TYR A 327 3.71 -5.95 -1.68
N PRO A 328 4.32 -5.78 -2.87
CA PRO A 328 5.34 -4.77 -3.07
C PRO A 328 4.72 -3.37 -2.97
N ILE A 329 5.39 -2.48 -2.25
CA ILE A 329 4.95 -1.11 -1.98
C ILE A 329 6.08 -0.15 -2.33
N VAL A 330 5.76 0.91 -3.05
CA VAL A 330 6.64 2.06 -3.29
C VAL A 330 6.09 3.27 -2.54
N MET A 331 6.97 4.06 -1.98
CA MET A 331 6.65 5.39 -1.42
C MET A 331 7.59 6.44 -2.00
N SER A 332 7.00 7.54 -2.43
CA SER A 332 7.69 8.78 -2.82
C SER A 332 6.76 9.96 -2.56
N GLU A 333 7.17 11.19 -2.90
CA GLU A 333 6.25 12.35 -2.81
C GLU A 333 5.01 12.18 -3.70
N ASP A 334 5.19 11.57 -4.88
CA ASP A 334 4.13 11.35 -5.86
C ASP A 334 3.33 10.07 -5.63
N ASP A 335 3.86 9.14 -4.84
CA ASP A 335 3.27 7.85 -4.54
C ASP A 335 2.96 7.72 -3.05
N PRO A 336 1.81 8.25 -2.59
CA PRO A 336 1.42 8.13 -1.21
C PRO A 336 1.20 6.66 -0.84
N PHE A 337 1.49 6.34 0.41
CA PHE A 337 1.26 4.99 0.95
C PHE A 337 -0.20 4.58 0.72
N PRO A 338 -0.49 3.40 0.14
CA PRO A 338 -1.85 2.99 -0.14
C PRO A 338 -2.68 2.91 1.15
N SER A 339 -3.96 3.24 1.07
CA SER A 339 -4.88 3.20 2.23
C SER A 339 -5.00 1.79 2.81
N ASN A 340 -4.93 0.76 1.96
CA ASN A 340 -4.76 -0.64 2.32
C ASN A 340 -3.38 -1.11 1.85
N PRO A 341 -2.42 -1.37 2.75
CA PRO A 341 -1.08 -1.83 2.35
C PRO A 341 -1.07 -3.27 1.81
N ASP A 342 -2.11 -4.05 2.09
CA ASP A 342 -2.29 -5.42 1.57
C ASP A 342 -3.16 -5.39 0.31
N SER A 343 -2.90 -4.45 -0.60
CA SER A 343 -3.57 -4.32 -1.88
C SER A 343 -2.59 -3.88 -2.97
N GLU A 344 -2.95 -4.15 -4.20
CA GLU A 344 -2.20 -3.71 -5.36
C GLU A 344 -2.09 -2.18 -5.40
N GLN A 345 -0.88 -1.66 -5.63
CA GLN A 345 -0.60 -0.23 -5.75
C GLN A 345 -0.38 0.16 -7.22
N THR A 346 -0.82 1.36 -7.58
CA THR A 346 -0.37 2.06 -8.78
C THR A 346 0.71 3.07 -8.39
N VAL A 347 1.86 3.04 -9.05
CA VAL A 347 3.03 3.86 -8.75
C VAL A 347 3.22 4.89 -9.86
N TYR A 348 3.54 6.12 -9.51
CA TYR A 348 3.64 7.26 -10.43
C TYR A 348 5.03 7.91 -10.47
N SER A 349 5.98 7.45 -9.64
CA SER A 349 7.30 8.06 -9.52
C SER A 349 8.10 8.00 -10.83
N GLU A 350 8.52 9.15 -11.30
CA GLU A 350 9.39 9.32 -12.48
C GLU A 350 10.89 9.24 -12.15
N TRP A 351 11.24 8.87 -10.92
CA TRP A 351 12.63 8.71 -10.53
C TRP A 351 13.33 7.64 -11.39
N SER A 352 14.55 7.93 -11.83
CA SER A 352 15.36 7.02 -12.64
C SER A 352 16.83 6.96 -12.17
N LEU A 353 17.55 5.90 -12.55
CA LEU A 353 18.97 5.75 -12.22
C LEU A 353 19.86 6.81 -12.89
N PHE A 354 19.48 7.25 -14.09
CA PHE A 354 20.37 8.00 -14.98
C PHE A 354 20.03 9.49 -15.07
N GLY A 355 18.95 9.89 -14.41
CA GLY A 355 18.56 11.25 -14.45
C GLY A 355 18.05 11.78 -15.77
N ASN A 356 17.71 13.07 -15.81
CA ASN A 356 17.32 13.69 -17.08
C ASN A 356 18.35 13.35 -18.14
N GLN A 357 18.04 12.33 -18.93
CA GLN A 357 18.75 12.03 -20.16
C GLN A 357 18.79 13.32 -21.00
N ASP A 358 19.84 13.52 -21.78
CA ASP A 358 19.79 14.59 -22.81
C ASP A 358 18.42 14.52 -23.50
N PRO A 359 17.72 15.67 -23.69
CA PRO A 359 16.41 15.65 -24.28
C PRO A 359 16.38 14.85 -25.57
N VAL A 360 15.61 13.79 -25.59
CA VAL A 360 15.33 13.01 -26.79
C VAL A 360 13.97 13.41 -27.31
N ASP A 361 13.96 14.09 -28.44
CA ASP A 361 12.74 14.61 -29.03
C ASP A 361 11.76 13.50 -29.39
N LEU A 362 10.50 13.72 -29.02
CA LEU A 362 9.40 12.90 -29.47
C LEU A 362 9.14 13.17 -30.97
N THR A 363 9.19 12.13 -31.77
CA THR A 363 8.88 12.21 -33.22
C THR A 363 7.54 11.62 -33.59
N GLY A 364 6.93 10.84 -32.69
CA GLY A 364 5.62 10.23 -32.86
C GLY A 364 5.16 9.54 -31.58
N PHE A 365 3.88 9.19 -31.53
CA PHE A 365 3.32 8.43 -30.43
C PHE A 365 2.05 7.69 -30.84
N SER A 366 1.63 6.73 -30.04
CA SER A 366 0.34 6.05 -30.11
C SER A 366 -0.09 5.62 -28.71
N LEU A 367 -1.30 5.12 -28.58
CA LEU A 367 -1.76 4.38 -27.40
C LEU A 367 -1.74 2.88 -27.72
N ASP A 368 -1.55 2.05 -26.69
CA ASP A 368 -1.61 0.58 -26.84
C ASP A 368 -3.03 0.09 -27.16
N THR A 369 -4.05 0.87 -26.80
CA THR A 369 -5.45 0.63 -27.18
C THR A 369 -6.16 1.93 -27.53
N THR A 370 -7.19 1.83 -28.38
CA THR A 370 -8.05 2.95 -28.80
C THR A 370 -9.48 2.79 -28.33
N ALA A 371 -9.81 1.70 -27.67
CA ALA A 371 -11.14 1.47 -27.09
C ALA A 371 -11.04 0.55 -25.87
N VAL A 372 -11.86 0.83 -24.87
CA VAL A 372 -12.05 0.00 -23.68
C VAL A 372 -13.52 -0.17 -23.41
N GLU A 373 -13.90 -1.37 -22.98
CA GLU A 373 -15.26 -1.69 -22.54
C GLU A 373 -15.16 -2.29 -21.13
N MET A 374 -15.99 -1.78 -20.22
CA MET A 374 -15.94 -2.20 -18.83
C MET A 374 -17.32 -2.10 -18.17
N TYR A 375 -17.45 -2.70 -16.99
CA TYR A 375 -18.61 -2.49 -16.12
C TYR A 375 -18.35 -1.37 -15.13
N ILE A 376 -19.42 -0.86 -14.52
CA ILE A 376 -19.33 0.14 -13.44
C ILE A 376 -18.45 -0.39 -12.31
N GLY A 377 -17.56 0.47 -11.79
CA GLY A 377 -16.60 0.14 -10.73
C GLY A 377 -15.37 -0.64 -11.20
N ARG A 378 -15.28 -0.99 -12.51
CA ARG A 378 -14.12 -1.62 -13.11
C ARG A 378 -13.17 -0.59 -13.68
N SER A 379 -11.90 -0.99 -13.80
CA SER A 379 -10.86 -0.14 -14.38
C SER A 379 -10.15 -0.84 -15.54
N ALA A 380 -9.66 -0.03 -16.46
CA ALA A 380 -8.78 -0.47 -17.55
C ALA A 380 -7.56 0.44 -17.60
N SER A 381 -6.41 -0.13 -17.94
CA SER A 381 -5.18 0.62 -18.12
C SER A 381 -4.91 0.89 -19.58
N VAL A 382 -4.38 2.06 -19.90
CA VAL A 382 -3.98 2.47 -21.24
C VAL A 382 -2.56 3.02 -21.18
N SER A 383 -1.68 2.55 -22.05
CA SER A 383 -0.28 2.94 -22.10
C SER A 383 0.02 3.85 -23.29
N PHE A 384 0.83 4.87 -23.03
CA PHE A 384 1.38 5.75 -24.05
C PHE A 384 2.66 5.15 -24.64
N LEU A 385 2.68 4.95 -25.94
CA LEU A 385 3.80 4.42 -26.70
C LEU A 385 4.48 5.57 -27.46
N ARG A 386 5.72 5.82 -27.16
CA ARG A 386 6.52 6.93 -27.71
C ARG A 386 7.43 6.47 -28.85
N VAL A 387 7.74 7.37 -29.76
CA VAL A 387 8.69 7.15 -30.86
C VAL A 387 9.67 8.34 -30.89
N PRO A 388 10.98 8.11 -30.72
CA PRO A 388 11.60 6.83 -30.35
C PRO A 388 11.20 6.36 -28.95
N ASP A 389 11.42 5.09 -28.62
CA ASP A 389 11.05 4.48 -27.34
C ASP A 389 11.79 5.05 -26.11
N ASN A 390 12.86 5.78 -26.33
CA ASN A 390 13.61 6.53 -25.31
C ASN A 390 13.32 8.05 -25.33
N ALA A 391 12.30 8.52 -26.09
CA ALA A 391 11.92 9.93 -26.06
C ALA A 391 11.51 10.35 -24.61
N ASN A 392 12.02 11.50 -24.13
CA ASN A 392 11.80 11.98 -22.76
C ASN A 392 11.46 13.47 -22.67
N ALA A 393 11.50 14.20 -23.78
CA ALA A 393 11.20 15.62 -23.86
C ALA A 393 9.71 15.86 -24.22
N TYR A 394 8.78 15.46 -23.34
CA TYR A 394 7.34 15.66 -23.51
C TYR A 394 6.61 15.65 -22.18
N GLU A 395 5.39 16.17 -22.16
CA GLU A 395 4.47 16.10 -21.02
C GLU A 395 3.14 15.49 -21.49
N LEU A 396 2.46 14.76 -20.61
CA LEU A 396 1.18 14.13 -20.91
C LEU A 396 0.08 14.70 -20.01
N VAL A 397 -1.08 14.95 -20.60
CA VAL A 397 -2.29 15.33 -19.88
C VAL A 397 -3.42 14.40 -20.32
N TRP A 398 -3.99 13.68 -19.39
CA TRP A 398 -5.11 12.80 -19.60
C TRP A 398 -6.40 13.45 -19.12
N THR A 399 -7.43 13.42 -19.95
CA THR A 399 -8.74 14.00 -19.62
C THR A 399 -9.87 13.11 -20.05
N SER A 400 -10.92 13.02 -19.26
CA SER A 400 -12.19 12.41 -19.68
C SER A 400 -13.13 13.49 -20.20
N ALA A 401 -13.81 13.21 -21.31
CA ALA A 401 -14.83 14.09 -21.85
C ALA A 401 -16.09 14.15 -20.97
N ASN A 402 -16.34 13.09 -20.18
CA ASN A 402 -17.42 13.03 -19.20
C ASN A 402 -17.03 12.18 -17.99
N GLU A 403 -16.59 12.84 -16.93
CA GLU A 403 -16.17 12.17 -15.68
C GLU A 403 -17.33 11.49 -14.92
N SER A 404 -18.58 11.84 -15.22
CA SER A 404 -19.72 11.12 -14.64
C SER A 404 -19.92 9.73 -15.25
N ILE A 405 -19.36 9.44 -16.43
CA ILE A 405 -19.38 8.13 -17.09
C ILE A 405 -18.11 7.35 -16.78
N ALA A 406 -16.95 7.98 -16.99
CA ALA A 406 -15.67 7.37 -16.64
C ALA A 406 -14.66 8.45 -16.23
N THR A 407 -13.93 8.20 -15.16
CA THR A 407 -12.79 9.04 -14.74
C THR A 407 -11.50 8.48 -15.32
N VAL A 408 -10.48 9.34 -15.41
CA VAL A 408 -9.13 8.93 -15.80
C VAL A 408 -8.13 9.48 -14.78
N ASN A 409 -7.24 8.62 -14.34
CA ASN A 409 -6.09 8.98 -13.52
C ASN A 409 -4.83 8.57 -14.27
N GLY A 410 -4.05 9.53 -14.72
CA GLY A 410 -2.81 9.29 -15.45
C GLY A 410 -2.02 10.58 -15.54
N ASN A 411 -0.79 10.54 -15.08
CA ASN A 411 0.15 11.65 -15.08
C ASN A 411 1.48 11.32 -15.77
N ASN A 412 1.67 10.09 -16.18
CA ASN A 412 2.81 9.59 -16.93
C ASN A 412 2.36 8.70 -18.11
N ARG A 413 3.19 7.81 -18.58
CA ARG A 413 2.94 6.98 -19.78
C ARG A 413 1.81 5.95 -19.62
N ARG A 414 1.22 5.80 -18.43
CA ARG A 414 0.09 4.91 -18.19
C ARG A 414 -1.04 5.65 -17.52
N ALA A 415 -2.26 5.45 -18.00
CA ALA A 415 -3.47 5.97 -17.40
C ALA A 415 -4.41 4.84 -16.99
N THR A 416 -5.07 5.00 -15.86
CA THR A 416 -6.14 4.12 -15.39
C THR A 416 -7.47 4.79 -15.62
N ILE A 417 -8.34 4.15 -16.39
CA ILE A 417 -9.71 4.61 -16.67
C ILE A 417 -10.65 3.79 -15.79
N THR A 418 -11.51 4.44 -15.02
CA THR A 418 -12.47 3.79 -14.12
C THR A 418 -13.90 4.12 -14.53
N GLY A 419 -14.73 3.10 -14.74
CA GLY A 419 -16.15 3.25 -15.07
C GLY A 419 -16.98 3.69 -13.85
N ILE A 420 -17.73 4.79 -14.00
CA ILE A 420 -18.52 5.41 -12.95
C ILE A 420 -20.01 5.19 -13.16
N SER A 421 -20.50 5.36 -14.38
CA SER A 421 -21.91 5.13 -14.74
C SER A 421 -22.04 4.60 -16.16
N GLU A 422 -23.17 3.98 -16.47
CA GLU A 422 -23.45 3.48 -17.81
C GLU A 422 -23.37 4.61 -18.85
N GLY A 423 -22.75 4.32 -19.98
CA GLY A 423 -22.70 5.26 -21.09
C GLY A 423 -21.42 5.15 -21.91
N ASN A 424 -21.24 6.11 -22.81
CA ASN A 424 -20.07 6.22 -23.66
C ASN A 424 -19.41 7.57 -23.43
N THR A 425 -18.09 7.55 -23.31
CA THR A 425 -17.27 8.78 -23.23
C THR A 425 -15.97 8.56 -24.00
N THR A 426 -15.14 9.59 -24.07
CA THR A 426 -13.82 9.52 -24.69
C THR A 426 -12.81 10.03 -23.68
N VAL A 427 -11.75 9.26 -23.47
CA VAL A 427 -10.56 9.69 -22.73
C VAL A 427 -9.53 10.15 -23.75
N THR A 428 -8.98 11.34 -23.52
CA THR A 428 -8.00 11.97 -24.41
C THR A 428 -6.65 12.08 -23.71
N CYS A 429 -5.60 11.59 -24.33
CA CYS A 429 -4.21 11.89 -24.00
C CYS A 429 -3.75 13.07 -24.86
N THR A 430 -3.41 14.19 -24.24
CA THR A 430 -2.79 15.34 -24.92
C THR A 430 -1.31 15.35 -24.62
N VAL A 431 -0.51 15.39 -25.66
CA VAL A 431 0.95 15.39 -25.61
C VAL A 431 1.46 16.81 -25.85
N TYR A 432 2.32 17.30 -24.97
CA TYR A 432 2.99 18.59 -25.09
C TYR A 432 4.48 18.39 -25.28
N VAL A 433 5.08 19.19 -26.14
CA VAL A 433 6.52 19.33 -26.34
C VAL A 433 6.83 20.82 -26.25
N ASP A 434 7.77 21.22 -25.40
CA ASP A 434 8.11 22.62 -25.13
C ASP A 434 6.89 23.50 -24.81
N GLY A 435 5.92 22.96 -24.07
CA GLY A 435 4.68 23.63 -23.69
C GLY A 435 3.66 23.81 -24.81
N ASN A 436 3.92 23.28 -26.02
CA ASN A 436 3.00 23.32 -27.16
C ASN A 436 2.37 21.95 -27.39
N VAL A 437 1.09 21.92 -27.79
CA VAL A 437 0.43 20.66 -28.15
C VAL A 437 1.14 20.03 -29.33
N PHE A 438 1.76 18.89 -29.14
CA PHE A 438 2.36 18.06 -30.17
C PHE A 438 1.31 17.19 -30.89
N GLY A 439 0.33 16.67 -30.12
CA GLY A 439 -0.76 15.89 -30.67
C GLY A 439 -1.71 15.38 -29.58
N THR A 440 -2.76 14.67 -30.02
CA THR A 440 -3.73 14.03 -29.15
C THR A 440 -4.03 12.63 -29.61
N ALA A 441 -4.31 11.71 -28.68
CA ALA A 441 -4.83 10.38 -28.96
C ALA A 441 -6.04 10.09 -28.07
N ASN A 442 -7.01 9.39 -28.61
CA ASN A 442 -8.30 9.13 -27.94
C ASN A 442 -8.47 7.63 -27.66
N VAL A 443 -9.14 7.36 -26.55
CA VAL A 443 -9.66 6.04 -26.19
C VAL A 443 -11.18 6.16 -26.07
N ASP A 444 -11.90 5.39 -26.87
CA ASP A 444 -13.35 5.29 -26.74
C ASP A 444 -13.68 4.39 -25.56
N VAL A 445 -14.46 4.91 -24.61
CA VAL A 445 -14.80 4.20 -23.37
C VAL A 445 -16.28 3.88 -23.36
N THR A 446 -16.61 2.60 -23.23
CA THR A 446 -17.97 2.11 -23.02
C THR A 446 -18.08 1.52 -21.63
N VAL A 447 -18.96 2.06 -20.81
CA VAL A 447 -19.28 1.55 -19.48
C VAL A 447 -20.65 0.91 -19.50
N ASN A 448 -20.72 -0.35 -19.13
CA ASN A 448 -21.94 -1.17 -19.12
C ASN A 448 -22.43 -1.41 -17.69
N ILE A 449 -23.72 -1.67 -17.55
CA ILE A 449 -24.30 -2.20 -16.31
C ILE A 449 -24.14 -3.72 -16.29
N ASP A 450 -23.76 -4.27 -15.15
CA ASP A 450 -23.93 -5.72 -14.93
C ASP A 450 -25.40 -6.01 -14.61
N THR A 451 -26.19 -6.32 -15.63
CA THR A 451 -27.63 -6.56 -15.49
C THR A 451 -27.92 -7.81 -14.69
N THR A 452 -27.01 -8.79 -14.66
CA THR A 452 -27.18 -10.02 -13.88
C THR A 452 -27.09 -9.75 -12.38
N LEU A 453 -26.16 -8.91 -11.98
CA LEU A 453 -26.02 -8.48 -10.58
C LEU A 453 -27.23 -7.65 -10.12
N TYR A 454 -27.69 -6.75 -10.99
CA TYR A 454 -28.88 -5.93 -10.78
C TYR A 454 -30.14 -6.78 -10.54
N ASP A 455 -30.36 -7.76 -11.41
CA ASP A 455 -31.48 -8.69 -11.31
C ASP A 455 -31.43 -9.53 -10.03
N SER A 456 -30.22 -9.90 -9.61
CA SER A 456 -29.99 -10.70 -8.40
C SER A 456 -30.25 -9.95 -7.10
N LEU A 457 -30.29 -8.64 -7.13
CA LEU A 457 -30.58 -7.79 -5.96
C LEU A 457 -32.05 -7.43 -5.83
N ASN A 458 -32.89 -7.86 -6.79
CA ASN A 458 -34.34 -7.57 -6.85
C ASN A 458 -34.67 -6.08 -6.80
N VAL A 459 -33.80 -5.23 -7.33
CA VAL A 459 -34.00 -3.78 -7.30
C VAL A 459 -35.09 -3.36 -8.25
N PRO A 460 -36.14 -2.68 -7.79
CA PRO A 460 -37.21 -2.25 -8.66
C PRO A 460 -36.75 -1.15 -9.62
N GLY A 461 -36.78 -1.42 -10.92
CA GLY A 461 -36.74 -0.42 -12.00
C GLY A 461 -35.44 0.35 -12.20
N GLY A 462 -34.51 -0.19 -12.89
CA GLY A 462 -33.56 0.37 -13.87
C GLY A 462 -32.60 1.51 -13.55
N ASN A 463 -32.72 2.24 -12.44
CA ASN A 463 -32.01 3.50 -12.23
C ASN A 463 -30.88 3.46 -11.20
N ILE A 464 -30.65 2.33 -10.57
CA ILE A 464 -29.61 2.19 -9.56
C ILE A 464 -28.52 1.31 -10.14
N GLN A 465 -27.34 1.87 -10.23
CA GLN A 465 -26.17 1.21 -10.79
C GLN A 465 -25.35 0.60 -9.67
N PHE A 466 -24.91 -0.65 -9.87
CA PHE A 466 -24.03 -1.35 -8.94
C PHE A 466 -22.68 -1.58 -9.59
N GLY A 467 -21.63 -1.26 -8.83
CA GLY A 467 -20.27 -1.62 -9.13
C GLY A 467 -19.82 -2.74 -8.22
N THR A 468 -18.78 -3.46 -8.61
CA THR A 468 -18.17 -4.52 -7.82
C THR A 468 -16.66 -4.53 -8.00
N SER A 469 -15.92 -5.08 -7.04
CA SER A 469 -14.44 -5.18 -7.12
C SER A 469 -14.01 -5.97 -8.35
N GLU A 470 -12.85 -5.62 -8.90
CA GLU A 470 -12.33 -6.25 -10.11
C GLU A 470 -11.87 -7.69 -9.85
N GLN A 471 -11.07 -7.87 -8.82
CA GLN A 471 -10.47 -9.15 -8.45
C GLN A 471 -11.44 -9.88 -7.53
N TYR A 472 -12.24 -10.16 -7.13
CA TYR A 472 -13.24 -10.82 -6.27
C TYR A 472 -14.56 -10.05 -6.29
N PRO A 473 -15.26 -10.06 -7.44
CA PRO A 473 -16.53 -9.36 -7.55
C PRO A 473 -17.61 -9.98 -6.66
N PHE A 474 -18.65 -9.21 -6.35
CA PHE A 474 -19.91 -9.85 -6.03
C PHE A 474 -20.50 -10.44 -7.30
N GLU A 475 -20.96 -11.68 -7.24
CA GLU A 475 -21.50 -12.43 -8.36
C GLU A 475 -22.98 -12.73 -8.15
N ALA A 476 -23.75 -12.70 -9.22
CA ALA A 476 -25.13 -13.13 -9.23
C ALA A 476 -25.20 -14.66 -9.18
N VAL A 477 -25.84 -15.22 -8.17
CA VAL A 477 -25.95 -16.68 -7.98
C VAL A 477 -27.38 -17.08 -7.59
N THR A 478 -27.78 -18.29 -8.02
CA THR A 478 -29.01 -18.91 -7.57
C THR A 478 -28.74 -19.89 -6.45
N GLU A 479 -29.34 -19.68 -5.28
CA GLU A 479 -29.24 -20.60 -4.13
C GLU A 479 -30.66 -20.93 -3.61
N GLY A 480 -31.11 -22.17 -3.85
CA GLY A 480 -32.47 -22.57 -3.59
C GLY A 480 -33.48 -21.81 -4.48
N ASP A 481 -34.44 -21.12 -3.86
CA ASP A 481 -35.43 -20.31 -4.56
C ASP A 481 -34.99 -18.82 -4.67
N ARG A 482 -33.77 -18.45 -4.29
CA ARG A 482 -33.28 -17.08 -4.31
C ARG A 482 -32.25 -16.87 -5.42
N TYR A 483 -32.39 -15.76 -6.11
CA TYR A 483 -31.38 -15.20 -7.00
C TYR A 483 -30.78 -13.97 -6.32
N LEU A 484 -29.52 -14.00 -5.97
CA LEU A 484 -28.91 -13.08 -5.01
C LEU A 484 -27.46 -12.71 -5.41
N ALA A 485 -26.94 -11.63 -4.86
CA ALA A 485 -25.54 -11.25 -5.00
C ALA A 485 -24.67 -11.86 -3.88
N LYS A 486 -23.55 -12.50 -4.24
CA LYS A 486 -22.64 -13.20 -3.33
C LYS A 486 -21.21 -12.77 -3.56
N SER A 487 -20.45 -12.56 -2.47
CA SER A 487 -19.02 -12.31 -2.53
C SER A 487 -18.25 -13.52 -3.10
N SER A 488 -17.24 -13.30 -3.96
CA SER A 488 -16.53 -14.38 -4.65
C SER A 488 -15.16 -14.71 -4.06
N ASN A 489 -14.77 -14.08 -2.94
CA ASN A 489 -13.47 -14.28 -2.30
C ASN A 489 -13.40 -15.43 -1.29
N ALA A 490 -14.35 -16.37 -1.32
CA ALA A 490 -14.32 -17.56 -0.48
C ALA A 490 -13.04 -18.38 -0.69
N GLY A 491 -12.36 -18.75 0.39
CA GLY A 491 -11.11 -19.51 0.35
C GLY A 491 -9.87 -18.70 0.02
N SER A 492 -10.01 -17.41 -0.26
CA SER A 492 -8.89 -16.52 -0.63
C SER A 492 -8.56 -15.59 0.53
N SER A 493 -7.45 -15.83 1.22
CA SER A 493 -6.99 -15.01 2.35
C SER A 493 -6.51 -13.63 1.87
N ASN A 494 -6.54 -12.63 2.78
CA ASN A 494 -6.14 -11.24 2.52
C ASN A 494 -6.85 -10.57 1.35
N THR A 495 -8.13 -10.88 1.15
CA THR A 495 -8.91 -10.38 0.02
C THR A 495 -10.15 -9.63 0.48
N THR A 496 -10.61 -8.72 -0.36
CA THR A 496 -11.87 -8.01 -0.13
C THR A 496 -12.73 -8.06 -1.39
N SER A 497 -13.97 -8.54 -1.23
CA SER A 497 -15.01 -8.48 -2.24
C SER A 497 -15.93 -7.30 -1.93
N THR A 498 -16.24 -6.45 -2.90
CA THR A 498 -17.10 -5.27 -2.70
C THR A 498 -18.24 -5.21 -3.68
N LEU A 499 -19.38 -4.69 -3.19
CA LEU A 499 -20.53 -4.27 -3.95
C LEU A 499 -20.79 -2.80 -3.59
N THR A 500 -20.98 -1.94 -4.57
CA THR A 500 -21.16 -0.50 -4.33
C THR A 500 -22.26 0.10 -5.17
N THR A 501 -22.93 1.12 -4.64
CA THR A 501 -23.85 1.96 -5.40
C THR A 501 -23.84 3.37 -4.85
N THR A 502 -24.11 4.35 -5.72
CA THR A 502 -24.20 5.77 -5.33
C THR A 502 -25.52 6.33 -5.83
N ILE A 503 -26.30 6.91 -4.91
CA ILE A 503 -27.61 7.48 -5.21
C ILE A 503 -27.83 8.83 -4.51
N ASN A 504 -28.69 9.64 -5.06
CA ASN A 504 -29.18 10.84 -4.39
C ASN A 504 -30.40 10.50 -3.54
N MET A 505 -30.41 10.92 -2.28
CA MET A 505 -31.49 10.70 -1.33
C MET A 505 -31.97 12.02 -0.74
N ALA A 506 -33.28 12.14 -0.52
CA ALA A 506 -33.84 13.20 0.30
C ALA A 506 -33.75 12.84 1.80
N ALA A 507 -33.93 13.82 2.67
CA ALA A 507 -34.02 13.55 4.12
C ALA A 507 -35.25 12.67 4.41
N GLY A 508 -35.02 11.54 5.07
CA GLY A 508 -36.08 10.56 5.40
C GLY A 508 -36.18 9.40 4.39
N ASP A 509 -35.55 9.46 3.23
CA ASP A 509 -35.48 8.33 2.31
C ASP A 509 -34.73 7.16 2.93
N THR A 510 -35.07 5.93 2.53
CA THR A 510 -34.50 4.73 3.11
C THR A 510 -33.89 3.81 2.05
N LEU A 511 -32.78 3.15 2.42
CA LEU A 511 -32.26 1.96 1.78
C LEU A 511 -32.54 0.78 2.69
N THR A 512 -33.25 -0.23 2.20
CA THR A 512 -33.43 -1.51 2.91
C THR A 512 -32.83 -2.64 2.09
N PHE A 513 -32.19 -3.58 2.76
CA PHE A 513 -31.64 -4.77 2.11
C PHE A 513 -31.63 -5.97 3.06
N GLU A 514 -31.66 -7.15 2.47
CA GLU A 514 -31.47 -8.40 3.19
C GLU A 514 -30.00 -8.86 3.03
N TYR A 515 -29.44 -9.38 4.10
CA TYR A 515 -28.07 -9.87 4.10
C TYR A 515 -27.91 -11.16 4.90
N TYR A 516 -26.92 -11.94 4.47
CA TYR A 516 -26.46 -13.14 5.14
C TYR A 516 -24.94 -13.12 5.16
N TYR A 517 -24.34 -13.51 6.28
CA TYR A 517 -22.89 -13.69 6.39
C TYR A 517 -22.60 -14.99 7.15
N ASN A 518 -21.52 -15.66 6.75
CA ASN A 518 -21.02 -16.84 7.43
C ASN A 518 -19.50 -16.89 7.17
N SER A 519 -18.75 -16.46 8.18
CA SER A 519 -17.33 -16.16 8.12
C SER A 519 -16.60 -16.66 9.36
N GLU A 520 -15.30 -16.54 9.38
CA GLU A 520 -14.51 -16.73 10.60
C GLU A 520 -14.83 -15.64 11.62
N SER A 521 -15.14 -16.06 12.86
CA SER A 521 -15.56 -15.13 13.91
C SER A 521 -14.38 -14.27 14.39
N ASN A 522 -14.55 -12.96 14.37
CA ASN A 522 -13.59 -11.92 14.77
C ASN A 522 -12.35 -11.75 13.85
N PHE A 523 -12.36 -12.34 12.66
CA PHE A 523 -11.25 -12.23 11.71
C PHE A 523 -11.74 -11.86 10.31
N ASP A 524 -12.77 -12.53 9.78
CA ASP A 524 -13.36 -12.21 8.49
C ASP A 524 -14.64 -11.41 8.67
N TRP A 525 -14.77 -10.26 7.99
CA TRP A 525 -15.78 -9.26 8.31
C TRP A 525 -16.70 -8.93 7.14
N PHE A 526 -18.00 -9.00 7.39
CA PHE A 526 -18.99 -8.28 6.61
C PHE A 526 -19.06 -6.83 7.10
N ASN A 527 -18.79 -5.89 6.20
CA ASN A 527 -18.93 -4.46 6.47
C ASN A 527 -20.00 -3.86 5.56
N PHE A 528 -20.77 -2.94 6.11
CA PHE A 528 -21.62 -2.04 5.35
C PHE A 528 -21.25 -0.61 5.74
N THR A 529 -20.89 0.20 4.74
CA THR A 529 -20.51 1.60 4.95
C THR A 529 -21.39 2.54 4.14
N VAL A 530 -21.59 3.76 4.66
CA VAL A 530 -22.29 4.84 4.00
C VAL A 530 -21.40 6.06 3.97
N ASN A 531 -21.06 6.57 2.80
CA ASN A 531 -20.11 7.69 2.62
C ASN A 531 -18.77 7.45 3.38
N GLY A 532 -18.32 6.19 3.44
CA GLY A 532 -17.12 5.79 4.15
C GLY A 532 -17.29 5.59 5.68
N GLU A 533 -18.42 5.97 6.27
CA GLU A 533 -18.73 5.68 7.68
C GLU A 533 -19.19 4.23 7.85
N GLN A 534 -18.59 3.49 8.76
CA GLN A 534 -18.93 2.10 9.04
C GLN A 534 -20.23 2.00 9.83
N ILE A 535 -21.24 1.35 9.22
CA ILE A 535 -22.59 1.16 9.79
C ILE A 535 -22.74 -0.25 10.37
N LEU A 536 -22.31 -1.28 9.61
CA LEU A 536 -22.27 -2.66 10.08
C LEU A 536 -20.85 -3.19 10.04
N HIS A 537 -20.49 -3.99 11.04
CA HIS A 537 -19.21 -4.68 11.16
C HIS A 537 -19.45 -6.02 11.84
N LEU A 538 -19.64 -7.06 11.07
CA LEU A 538 -20.18 -8.33 11.54
C LEU A 538 -19.30 -9.49 11.10
N SER A 539 -19.12 -10.48 11.98
CA SER A 539 -18.34 -11.69 11.70
C SER A 539 -18.97 -12.92 12.34
N GLY A 540 -18.50 -14.10 11.98
CA GLY A 540 -19.04 -15.36 12.43
C GLY A 540 -20.26 -15.79 11.59
N THR A 541 -21.33 -16.28 12.23
CA THR A 541 -22.50 -16.81 11.51
C THR A 541 -23.75 -16.04 11.83
N SER A 542 -24.50 -15.63 10.82
CA SER A 542 -25.80 -14.94 10.93
C SER A 542 -26.96 -15.89 11.29
N ASN A 543 -26.73 -16.94 12.08
CA ASN A 543 -27.78 -17.84 12.59
C ASN A 543 -28.74 -18.44 11.55
N THR A 544 -28.30 -18.99 10.47
CA THR A 544 -29.12 -19.69 9.44
C THR A 544 -30.28 -18.87 8.84
N SER A 545 -30.45 -17.62 9.24
CA SER A 545 -31.53 -16.74 8.80
C SER A 545 -30.98 -15.51 8.09
N TRP A 546 -31.71 -15.02 7.11
CA TRP A 546 -31.47 -13.72 6.53
C TRP A 546 -31.79 -12.62 7.53
N ASN A 547 -30.98 -11.56 7.55
CA ASN A 547 -31.22 -10.37 8.34
C ASN A 547 -31.61 -9.23 7.41
N THR A 548 -32.39 -8.30 7.92
CA THR A 548 -32.79 -7.08 7.19
C THR A 548 -32.17 -5.87 7.88
N TYR A 549 -31.61 -4.95 7.09
CA TYR A 549 -31.15 -3.66 7.57
C TYR A 549 -31.83 -2.53 6.78
N THR A 550 -32.17 -1.45 7.47
CA THR A 550 -32.71 -0.23 6.87
C THR A 550 -31.86 0.95 7.31
N TYR A 551 -31.30 1.64 6.34
CA TYR A 551 -30.63 2.93 6.51
C TYR A 551 -31.64 4.05 6.18
N THR A 552 -31.63 5.13 6.96
CA THR A 552 -32.45 6.32 6.69
C THR A 552 -31.55 7.53 6.50
N ALA A 553 -31.69 8.22 5.38
CA ALA A 553 -30.94 9.44 5.09
C ALA A 553 -31.34 10.57 6.05
N ALA A 554 -30.40 11.07 6.82
CA ALA A 554 -30.65 12.16 7.77
C ALA A 554 -30.84 13.52 7.08
N THR A 555 -30.19 13.71 5.94
CA THR A 555 -30.22 14.95 5.13
C THR A 555 -30.32 14.59 3.66
N ALA A 556 -30.78 15.52 2.84
CA ALA A 556 -30.70 15.37 1.39
C ALA A 556 -29.23 15.44 0.92
N GLY A 557 -28.86 14.58 -0.02
CA GLY A 557 -27.50 14.54 -0.57
C GLY A 557 -27.21 13.26 -1.32
N THR A 558 -25.98 13.16 -1.83
CA THR A 558 -25.46 11.96 -2.49
C THR A 558 -24.93 10.99 -1.44
N TYR A 559 -25.34 9.75 -1.53
CA TYR A 559 -24.96 8.67 -0.62
C TYR A 559 -24.28 7.54 -1.41
N THR A 560 -23.09 7.18 -1.00
CA THR A 560 -22.36 6.01 -1.51
C THR A 560 -22.47 4.88 -0.49
N PHE A 561 -23.07 3.78 -0.90
CA PHE A 561 -23.25 2.57 -0.11
C PHE A 561 -22.26 1.51 -0.57
N VAL A 562 -21.56 0.88 0.38
CA VAL A 562 -20.64 -0.20 0.09
C VAL A 562 -20.90 -1.37 1.02
N TRP A 563 -21.17 -2.54 0.44
CA TRP A 563 -21.15 -3.83 1.12
C TRP A 563 -19.81 -4.49 0.81
N SER A 564 -19.11 -4.98 1.81
CA SER A 564 -17.83 -5.65 1.58
C SER A 564 -17.66 -6.88 2.46
N TYR A 565 -16.97 -7.87 1.93
CA TYR A 565 -16.49 -9.02 2.67
C TYR A 565 -14.96 -9.02 2.64
N SER A 566 -14.35 -8.73 3.78
CA SER A 566 -12.89 -8.69 3.95
C SER A 566 -12.42 -9.87 4.78
N LYS A 567 -11.35 -10.52 4.32
CA LYS A 567 -10.74 -11.70 4.91
C LYS A 567 -9.35 -11.40 5.42
N ASP A 568 -9.01 -12.02 6.54
CA ASP A 568 -7.66 -11.97 7.07
C ASP A 568 -6.72 -12.99 6.38
N SER A 569 -5.51 -13.13 6.91
CA SER A 569 -4.43 -13.94 6.33
C SER A 569 -4.58 -15.47 6.53
N SER A 570 -5.58 -15.94 7.28
CA SER A 570 -5.65 -17.34 7.68
C SER A 570 -7.08 -17.84 7.75
N VAL A 571 -7.28 -19.08 7.98
CA VAL A 571 -8.50 -19.83 8.31
C VAL A 571 -9.79 -19.37 7.57
N ASN A 572 -10.36 -20.25 6.79
CA ASN A 572 -11.66 -20.04 6.13
C ASN A 572 -12.77 -20.64 7.00
N GLY A 573 -13.57 -19.79 7.63
CA GLY A 573 -14.64 -20.20 8.54
C GLY A 573 -16.02 -20.29 7.86
N GLY A 574 -16.77 -21.36 8.13
CA GLY A 574 -18.16 -21.50 7.64
C GLY A 574 -18.28 -21.70 6.13
N THR A 575 -19.25 -21.03 5.49
CA THR A 575 -19.38 -20.98 4.01
C THR A 575 -18.55 -19.87 3.40
N ASP A 576 -17.88 -19.11 4.23
CA ASP A 576 -16.86 -18.12 3.88
C ASP A 576 -17.35 -17.10 2.84
N CYS A 577 -18.52 -16.52 3.09
CA CYS A 577 -19.13 -15.57 2.16
C CYS A 577 -20.12 -14.60 2.81
N VAL A 578 -20.34 -13.50 2.11
CA VAL A 578 -21.44 -12.57 2.33
C VAL A 578 -22.42 -12.64 1.15
N LYS A 579 -23.70 -12.51 1.44
CA LYS A 579 -24.78 -12.48 0.44
C LYS A 579 -25.66 -11.26 0.70
N VAL A 580 -26.09 -10.61 -0.37
CA VAL A 580 -26.99 -9.47 -0.36
C VAL A 580 -28.15 -9.75 -1.31
N ASP A 581 -29.35 -9.37 -0.90
CA ASP A 581 -30.57 -9.62 -1.66
C ASP A 581 -31.63 -8.57 -1.30
N ASN A 582 -32.67 -8.46 -2.09
CA ASN A 582 -33.84 -7.61 -1.83
C ASN A 582 -33.47 -6.17 -1.45
N VAL A 583 -32.61 -5.54 -2.28
CA VAL A 583 -32.23 -4.14 -2.09
C VAL A 583 -33.37 -3.25 -2.56
N ASP A 584 -33.97 -2.53 -1.65
CA ASP A 584 -35.10 -1.62 -1.91
C ASP A 584 -34.76 -0.19 -1.44
N PHE A 585 -35.02 0.76 -2.30
CA PHE A 585 -34.92 2.17 -2.00
C PHE A 585 -36.32 2.76 -1.91
N SER A 586 -36.76 3.12 -0.72
CA SER A 586 -38.07 3.72 -0.49
C SER A 586 -37.93 5.18 -0.03
N GLY A 587 -38.72 6.04 -0.63
CA GLY A 587 -38.76 7.47 -0.41
C GLY A 587 -38.86 8.23 -1.72
N SER A 588 -38.96 9.53 -1.65
CA SER A 588 -38.76 10.36 -2.82
C SER A 588 -37.25 10.37 -3.10
N THR A 589 -36.76 9.51 -4.00
CA THR A 589 -35.44 9.71 -4.54
C THR A 589 -35.35 11.16 -5.00
N GLY A 590 -34.45 11.96 -4.42
CA GLY A 590 -34.29 13.37 -4.77
C GLY A 590 -33.73 13.51 -6.19
N GLY A 591 -34.40 12.86 -7.14
CA GLY A 591 -34.13 13.03 -8.55
C GLY A 591 -34.51 14.45 -8.96
N ILE A 592 -33.80 15.01 -9.89
CA ILE A 592 -34.17 16.27 -10.52
C ILE A 592 -35.52 16.03 -11.21
N MET A 593 -36.56 16.80 -10.84
CA MET A 593 -37.82 16.71 -11.54
C MET A 593 -37.60 16.88 -13.04
N GLY A 594 -38.04 15.88 -13.81
CA GLY A 594 -37.80 15.80 -15.23
C GLY A 594 -36.62 14.92 -15.66
N ASP A 595 -35.70 14.56 -14.77
CA ASP A 595 -34.62 13.59 -15.00
C ASP A 595 -35.19 12.16 -14.75
N VAL A 596 -35.87 11.65 -15.74
CA VAL A 596 -36.61 10.37 -15.65
C VAL A 596 -35.69 9.17 -15.81
N ASN A 597 -34.51 9.36 -16.46
CA ASN A 597 -33.54 8.32 -16.65
C ASN A 597 -32.48 8.29 -15.54
N GLY A 598 -32.47 9.27 -14.62
CA GLY A 598 -31.51 9.35 -13.51
C GLY A 598 -30.10 9.74 -13.91
N SER A 599 -29.92 10.35 -15.09
CA SER A 599 -28.61 10.76 -15.61
C SER A 599 -27.97 11.95 -14.87
N GLY A 600 -28.74 12.60 -13.99
CA GLY A 600 -28.36 13.86 -13.34
C GLY A 600 -28.64 15.12 -14.17
N ASN A 601 -29.16 14.98 -15.38
CA ASN A 601 -29.52 16.09 -16.26
C ASN A 601 -30.94 15.87 -16.80
N VAL A 602 -31.69 16.93 -16.96
CA VAL A 602 -32.98 16.90 -17.67
C VAL A 602 -32.71 17.13 -19.14
N ASP A 603 -32.87 16.08 -19.96
CA ASP A 603 -32.56 16.14 -21.39
C ASP A 603 -33.66 15.53 -22.29
N VAL A 604 -33.36 15.43 -23.59
CA VAL A 604 -34.34 14.90 -24.58
C VAL A 604 -34.62 13.40 -24.35
N GLN A 605 -33.73 12.66 -23.74
CA GLN A 605 -33.90 11.22 -23.49
C GLN A 605 -34.98 10.98 -22.42
N ASP A 606 -35.06 11.86 -21.42
CA ASP A 606 -36.12 11.80 -20.40
C ASP A 606 -37.51 12.02 -21.01
N ALA A 607 -37.62 13.06 -21.84
CA ALA A 607 -38.85 13.32 -22.56
C ALA A 607 -39.28 12.12 -23.46
N MET A 608 -38.30 11.48 -24.08
CA MET A 608 -38.53 10.26 -24.89
C MET A 608 -38.99 9.08 -24.05
N LEU A 609 -38.46 8.86 -22.84
CA LEU A 609 -38.93 7.83 -21.93
C LEU A 609 -40.39 8.03 -21.56
N VAL A 610 -40.75 9.26 -21.18
CA VAL A 610 -42.17 9.59 -20.86
C VAL A 610 -43.07 9.41 -22.07
N LEU A 611 -42.65 9.80 -23.27
CA LEU A 611 -43.45 9.57 -24.49
C LEU A 611 -43.61 8.08 -24.79
N ARG A 612 -42.60 7.28 -24.64
CA ARG A 612 -42.69 5.81 -24.82
C ARG A 612 -43.68 5.18 -23.84
N TYR A 613 -43.62 5.59 -22.56
CA TYR A 613 -44.57 5.17 -21.53
C TYR A 613 -46.00 5.55 -21.94
N THR A 614 -46.26 6.78 -22.36
CA THR A 614 -47.61 7.24 -22.76
C THR A 614 -48.15 6.52 -23.98
N LEU A 615 -47.27 5.98 -24.84
CA LEU A 615 -47.62 5.19 -26.02
C LEU A 615 -47.73 3.68 -25.73
N GLY A 616 -47.48 3.26 -24.47
CA GLY A 616 -47.50 1.84 -24.09
C GLY A 616 -46.36 1.02 -24.70
N ILE A 617 -45.23 1.66 -25.01
CA ILE A 617 -44.03 1.05 -25.62
C ILE A 617 -42.95 0.73 -24.54
N GLY A 618 -43.20 1.06 -23.28
CA GLY A 618 -42.33 0.78 -22.14
C GLY A 618 -43.00 1.15 -20.84
N ASP A 619 -42.52 0.58 -19.74
CA ASP A 619 -43.02 0.88 -18.40
C ASP A 619 -42.06 1.84 -17.69
N LEU A 620 -42.57 2.67 -16.80
CA LEU A 620 -41.79 3.50 -15.87
C LEU A 620 -42.04 2.98 -14.45
N SER A 621 -40.97 2.91 -13.66
CA SER A 621 -41.07 2.60 -12.22
C SER A 621 -41.86 3.68 -11.46
N ALA A 622 -42.26 3.39 -10.24
CA ALA A 622 -42.96 4.35 -9.40
C ALA A 622 -42.15 5.65 -9.19
N ASN A 623 -40.83 5.55 -9.05
CA ASN A 623 -39.95 6.71 -8.93
C ASN A 623 -39.83 7.50 -10.23
N GLN A 624 -39.71 6.83 -11.37
CA GLN A 624 -39.69 7.49 -12.67
C GLN A 624 -41.00 8.21 -12.97
N LEU A 625 -42.14 7.60 -12.58
CA LEU A 625 -43.45 8.25 -12.68
C LEU A 625 -43.54 9.48 -11.81
N ALA A 626 -42.98 9.44 -10.58
CA ALA A 626 -42.93 10.63 -9.71
C ALA A 626 -42.05 11.76 -10.27
N LEU A 627 -40.90 11.42 -10.90
CA LEU A 627 -40.05 12.39 -11.54
C LEU A 627 -40.58 12.90 -12.89
N ALA A 628 -41.38 12.09 -13.54
CA ALA A 628 -41.99 12.40 -14.83
C ALA A 628 -43.22 13.30 -14.73
N ASP A 629 -43.95 13.33 -13.60
CA ASP A 629 -45.15 14.16 -13.37
C ASP A 629 -44.71 15.63 -13.12
N MET A 630 -44.36 16.31 -14.19
CA MET A 630 -43.77 17.67 -14.15
C MET A 630 -44.80 18.74 -13.78
N ASN A 631 -46.07 18.47 -13.97
CA ASN A 631 -47.17 19.40 -13.63
C ASN A 631 -47.82 19.06 -12.29
N ASN A 632 -47.43 17.94 -11.67
CA ASN A 632 -47.89 17.42 -10.38
C ASN A 632 -49.45 17.22 -10.35
N ASP A 633 -50.01 16.73 -11.49
CA ASP A 633 -51.44 16.45 -11.59
C ASP A 633 -51.81 14.99 -11.24
N GLY A 634 -50.79 14.17 -10.89
CA GLY A 634 -50.91 12.76 -10.51
C GLY A 634 -51.02 11.81 -11.72
N SER A 635 -50.75 12.27 -12.94
CA SER A 635 -50.85 11.48 -14.17
C SER A 635 -49.70 11.80 -15.11
N VAL A 636 -48.85 10.82 -15.38
CA VAL A 636 -47.76 10.98 -16.36
C VAL A 636 -48.27 10.79 -17.78
N ASN A 637 -48.16 11.84 -18.60
CA ASN A 637 -48.72 11.88 -19.94
C ASN A 637 -47.87 12.76 -20.89
N ALA A 638 -48.38 13.00 -22.13
CA ALA A 638 -47.62 13.75 -23.13
C ALA A 638 -47.39 15.24 -22.76
N GLN A 639 -48.16 15.81 -21.81
CA GLN A 639 -47.94 17.17 -21.33
C GLN A 639 -46.64 17.23 -20.52
N ASP A 640 -46.38 16.22 -19.70
CA ASP A 640 -45.18 16.13 -18.88
C ASP A 640 -43.94 15.98 -19.76
N ALA A 641 -44.00 15.09 -20.77
CA ALA A 641 -42.95 14.95 -21.76
C ALA A 641 -42.61 16.27 -22.45
N MET A 642 -43.62 17.10 -22.75
CA MET A 642 -43.41 18.42 -23.34
C MET A 642 -42.79 19.42 -22.35
N ILE A 643 -43.11 19.32 -21.06
CA ILE A 643 -42.50 20.16 -20.03
C ILE A 643 -41.02 19.78 -19.86
N ILE A 644 -40.70 18.47 -19.80
CA ILE A 644 -39.35 17.94 -19.76
C ILE A 644 -38.54 18.45 -20.99
N LEU A 645 -39.10 18.31 -22.19
CA LEU A 645 -38.43 18.75 -23.42
C LEU A 645 -38.16 20.26 -23.42
N ARG A 646 -39.05 21.06 -22.87
CA ARG A 646 -38.83 22.51 -22.71
C ARG A 646 -37.72 22.82 -21.67
N ALA A 647 -37.68 22.09 -20.57
CA ALA A 647 -36.63 22.20 -19.59
C ALA A 647 -35.26 21.84 -20.20
N ALA A 648 -35.19 20.74 -20.93
CA ALA A 648 -34.01 20.31 -21.67
C ALA A 648 -33.49 21.31 -22.72
N MET A 649 -34.39 22.08 -23.32
CA MET A 649 -34.01 23.11 -24.30
C MET A 649 -33.54 24.42 -23.66
N ASN A 650 -33.75 24.63 -22.36
CA ASN A 650 -33.39 25.83 -21.63
C ASN A 650 -32.22 25.62 -20.66
N SER A 651 -31.72 24.35 -20.52
CA SER A 651 -30.51 23.98 -19.79
C SER A 651 -29.29 24.04 -20.71
#